data_8d1dd39f362cd0163a6c20057b7da3f2
#
_entry.id   8d1dd39f362cd0163a6c20057b7da3f2
#
_cell.length_a   1.000
_cell.length_b   1.000
_cell.length_c   1.000
_cell.angle_alpha   90.00
_cell.angle_beta   90.00
_cell.angle_gamma   90.00
#
_symmetry.space_group_name_H-M   'P 1'
#
loop_
_entity.id
_entity.type
_entity.pdbx_description
1 polymer ?
#
loop_
_entity_poly.entity_id
_entity_poly.type
_entity_poly.pdbx_seq_one_letter_code
_entity_poly.pdbx_strand_id
1 'polypeptide(L)'
;MESLVGQTIAHYKIVGQLGAGGMGMVYEAEDSELGRRVAIKVLSASLKDDAPMLERFKREARAASALNHPGICTVYAIEQHEGQPFIAMELIKGSTLAEKMGRQPFEIRELLDLGIQIADALESAHAKGIAHRDLKPANIMINDRGQVKILDFGLAKVEAGAVQKGEEVSKLETAISSGPLTMAGTVMGTVHYMSPEQARGQLTDARTDLFSLGAVLYQMATGTMPFQGDTQAVVFDAILNRDPVPLSQANPAQPPELGRIIGRAIEKDRALRYQSATDLKTELLRLKRDLDSGPTRAATLSDSKAGAGKAAEKSVAVLYFENLSGVKEDEYFRDGITEDIIAELSKIAGLKVFSRPTVLAYRDKPATPAQIGQQLGAAYVLAGSLRRAGSRLRISAQLVDTHTDFPLWIERYDREMQDVFEVQDEIARKIAGALRLTLSPGEEKAIAARPTENLQAYDFFLRGRSYTRRRTRQDLEFALQMYENAVGLDPKFALAYAGIASVCAIYHFDYERTPKWTEKALAASRRASELGPDLPEVQVAKAWVLHSEGKNAEAQAIVRGVVASKPDCEGAYYLLGRSLFSSGNYQELADMADAAIEASGEDYSVFVPILNGLLALGKEDQTRNVRQRAVQTLENQVAKVPEDARARSLLANFYSQIGRTEDAVREMQFAVALRPTDPTLHYNTACTYCALGRKSDALESLRKAWEFGYRDSVWVRRDPDLVLLHDEPEFQKLYPDKPAAN
;
A
#
# COMPACT_ATOMS: atom_id res chain seq x y z
N MET A 1 29.69 46.38 -8.10
CA MET A 1 30.80 45.41 -8.28
C MET A 1 31.43 45.74 -9.61
N GLU A 2 32.76 45.93 -9.63
CA GLU A 2 33.49 46.08 -10.90
C GLU A 2 33.37 44.80 -11.74
N SER A 3 33.35 44.97 -13.04
CA SER A 3 33.23 43.83 -13.98
C SER A 3 34.49 42.97 -13.87
N LEU A 4 34.31 41.68 -13.61
CA LEU A 4 35.41 40.70 -13.54
C LEU A 4 35.86 40.25 -14.96
N VAL A 5 35.26 40.75 -16.05
CA VAL A 5 35.58 40.37 -17.42
C VAL A 5 37.03 40.77 -17.75
N GLY A 6 37.80 39.81 -18.24
CA GLY A 6 39.23 39.94 -18.52
C GLY A 6 40.15 39.55 -17.35
N GLN A 7 39.63 39.35 -16.15
CA GLN A 7 40.38 38.89 -14.98
C GLN A 7 40.48 37.37 -14.94
N THR A 8 41.44 36.87 -14.13
CA THR A 8 41.61 35.45 -13.87
C THR A 8 41.30 35.17 -12.38
N ILE A 9 40.34 34.30 -12.14
CA ILE A 9 39.92 33.84 -10.81
C ILE A 9 40.42 32.40 -10.64
N ALA A 10 41.36 32.15 -9.73
CA ALA A 10 42.10 30.89 -9.64
C ALA A 10 42.73 30.52 -11.01
N HIS A 11 42.30 29.43 -11.62
CA HIS A 11 42.74 29.02 -12.96
C HIS A 11 41.69 29.29 -14.05
N TYR A 12 40.60 30.04 -13.75
CA TYR A 12 39.53 30.38 -14.67
C TYR A 12 39.68 31.81 -15.22
N LYS A 13 39.89 31.95 -16.52
CA LYS A 13 39.96 33.25 -17.20
C LYS A 13 38.53 33.70 -17.59
N ILE A 14 38.06 34.78 -17.00
CA ILE A 14 36.72 35.31 -17.27
C ILE A 14 36.64 35.93 -18.67
N VAL A 15 35.73 35.42 -19.47
CA VAL A 15 35.61 35.83 -20.89
C VAL A 15 34.42 36.77 -21.11
N GLY A 16 33.35 36.59 -20.39
CA GLY A 16 32.12 37.39 -20.54
C GLY A 16 31.19 37.24 -19.36
N GLN A 17 30.20 38.10 -19.27
CA GLN A 17 29.15 38.02 -18.26
C GLN A 17 27.93 37.34 -18.92
N LEU A 18 27.38 36.29 -18.27
CA LEU A 18 26.20 35.55 -18.71
C LEU A 18 24.92 36.08 -18.12
N GLY A 19 24.97 36.55 -16.86
CA GLY A 19 23.78 37.04 -16.16
C GLY A 19 24.05 37.55 -14.77
N ALA A 20 23.05 38.25 -14.20
CA ALA A 20 23.03 38.71 -12.81
C ALA A 20 21.75 38.21 -12.14
N GLY A 21 21.85 37.74 -10.89
CA GLY A 21 20.69 37.27 -10.11
C GLY A 21 20.80 37.68 -8.66
N GLY A 22 19.76 37.44 -7.87
CA GLY A 22 19.70 37.84 -6.46
C GLY A 22 20.78 37.23 -5.56
N MET A 23 21.52 36.20 -6.02
CA MET A 23 22.59 35.52 -5.28
C MET A 23 23.99 35.81 -5.80
N GLY A 24 24.15 36.58 -6.88
CA GLY A 24 25.45 36.88 -7.46
C GLY A 24 25.44 37.02 -8.97
N MET A 25 26.63 37.03 -9.51
CA MET A 25 26.90 37.20 -10.95
C MET A 25 27.36 35.89 -11.54
N VAL A 26 26.91 35.59 -12.77
CA VAL A 26 27.33 34.41 -13.53
C VAL A 26 28.18 34.88 -14.73
N TYR A 27 29.36 34.31 -14.86
CA TYR A 27 30.30 34.62 -15.94
C TYR A 27 30.60 33.38 -16.77
N GLU A 28 30.90 33.60 -18.04
CA GLU A 28 31.57 32.62 -18.90
C GLU A 28 33.07 32.71 -18.65
N ALA A 29 33.71 31.56 -18.44
CA ALA A 29 35.14 31.49 -18.23
C ALA A 29 35.77 30.34 -19.02
N GLU A 30 37.09 30.46 -19.23
CA GLU A 30 37.92 29.39 -19.77
C GLU A 30 38.77 28.80 -18.66
N ASP A 31 38.59 27.50 -18.40
CA ASP A 31 39.40 26.69 -17.51
C ASP A 31 40.76 26.47 -18.20
N SER A 32 41.81 27.15 -17.68
CA SER A 32 43.14 27.13 -18.29
C SER A 32 43.89 25.81 -18.09
N GLU A 33 43.48 25.00 -17.11
CA GLU A 33 44.07 23.67 -16.81
C GLU A 33 43.49 22.60 -17.70
N LEU A 34 42.18 22.63 -17.94
CA LEU A 34 41.48 21.59 -18.70
C LEU A 34 41.11 22.03 -20.13
N GLY A 35 41.33 23.29 -20.52
CA GLY A 35 41.11 23.80 -21.90
C GLY A 35 39.65 23.82 -22.31
N ARG A 36 38.71 23.98 -21.36
CA ARG A 36 37.26 23.96 -21.61
C ARG A 36 36.57 25.23 -21.14
N ARG A 37 35.42 25.53 -21.75
CA ARG A 37 34.53 26.59 -21.29
C ARG A 37 33.65 26.14 -20.14
N VAL A 38 33.49 26.99 -19.13
CA VAL A 38 32.71 26.77 -17.93
C VAL A 38 31.87 28.00 -17.58
N ALA A 39 30.84 27.84 -16.78
CA ALA A 39 30.13 28.93 -16.15
C ALA A 39 30.66 29.11 -14.71
N ILE A 40 30.95 30.33 -14.31
CA ILE A 40 31.44 30.70 -12.97
C ILE A 40 30.38 31.54 -12.31
N LYS A 41 29.77 31.02 -11.24
CA LYS A 41 28.81 31.76 -10.41
C LYS A 41 29.52 32.30 -9.19
N VAL A 42 29.72 33.65 -9.14
CA VAL A 42 30.34 34.38 -8.04
C VAL A 42 29.25 34.87 -7.10
N LEU A 43 29.37 34.54 -5.83
CA LEU A 43 28.35 34.88 -4.83
C LEU A 43 28.47 36.34 -4.39
N SER A 44 27.35 36.93 -3.91
CA SER A 44 27.33 38.31 -3.47
C SER A 44 28.25 38.54 -2.23
N ALA A 45 28.85 39.71 -2.13
CA ALA A 45 29.75 40.06 -1.01
C ALA A 45 29.08 40.01 0.37
N SER A 46 27.77 40.15 0.44
CA SER A 46 26.97 40.00 1.70
C SER A 46 27.03 38.62 2.33
N LEU A 47 27.40 37.56 1.57
CA LEU A 47 27.60 36.21 2.08
C LEU A 47 29.00 35.97 2.65
N LYS A 48 29.93 36.91 2.46
CA LYS A 48 31.32 36.77 2.87
C LYS A 48 31.49 36.86 4.40
N ASP A 49 30.62 37.60 5.08
CA ASP A 49 30.74 37.91 6.51
C ASP A 49 29.88 37.00 7.40
N ASP A 50 29.10 36.07 6.81
CA ASP A 50 28.24 35.09 7.51
C ASP A 50 28.83 33.67 7.41
N ALA A 51 29.71 33.33 8.36
CA ALA A 51 30.41 32.05 8.39
C ALA A 51 29.43 30.84 8.46
N PRO A 52 28.33 30.82 9.27
CA PRO A 52 27.33 29.76 9.25
C PRO A 52 26.65 29.59 7.89
N MET A 53 26.33 30.66 7.20
CA MET A 53 25.69 30.66 5.89
C MET A 53 26.64 30.16 4.80
N LEU A 54 27.93 30.49 4.91
CA LEU A 54 28.96 30.00 3.99
C LEU A 54 29.21 28.49 4.13
N GLU A 55 29.28 27.96 5.35
CA GLU A 55 29.44 26.52 5.57
C GLU A 55 28.23 25.72 5.12
N ARG A 56 27.04 26.26 5.31
CA ARG A 56 25.78 25.66 4.80
C ARG A 56 25.76 25.64 3.27
N PHE A 57 26.14 26.74 2.64
CA PHE A 57 26.29 26.82 1.18
C PHE A 57 27.27 25.78 0.64
N LYS A 58 28.44 25.62 1.25
CA LYS A 58 29.43 24.60 0.86
C LYS A 58 28.88 23.19 1.00
N ARG A 59 28.08 22.91 2.05
CA ARG A 59 27.47 21.61 2.27
C ARG A 59 26.42 21.31 1.19
N GLU A 60 25.56 22.27 0.86
CA GLU A 60 24.51 22.14 -0.15
C GLU A 60 25.11 22.00 -1.55
N ALA A 61 26.14 22.79 -1.87
CA ALA A 61 26.84 22.68 -3.14
C ALA A 61 27.60 21.34 -3.28
N ARG A 62 28.14 20.79 -2.18
CA ARG A 62 28.70 19.42 -2.19
C ARG A 62 27.63 18.36 -2.43
N ALA A 63 26.42 18.53 -1.88
CA ALA A 63 25.30 17.63 -2.15
C ALA A 63 24.90 17.69 -3.65
N ALA A 64 24.82 18.91 -4.22
CA ALA A 64 24.53 19.09 -5.64
C ALA A 64 25.63 18.50 -6.55
N SER A 65 26.92 18.59 -6.16
CA SER A 65 28.03 17.99 -6.93
C SER A 65 27.99 16.45 -6.98
N ALA A 66 27.26 15.79 -6.06
CA ALA A 66 27.03 14.35 -6.08
C ALA A 66 25.99 13.92 -7.14
N LEU A 67 25.27 14.87 -7.74
CA LEU A 67 24.28 14.59 -8.79
C LEU A 67 24.97 14.46 -10.14
N ASN A 68 24.85 13.28 -10.77
CA ASN A 68 25.32 13.02 -12.11
C ASN A 68 24.14 12.51 -12.95
N HIS A 69 23.53 13.41 -13.73
CA HIS A 69 22.37 13.13 -14.58
C HIS A 69 22.35 14.06 -15.78
N PRO A 70 22.02 13.58 -16.99
CA PRO A 70 22.02 14.41 -18.20
C PRO A 70 21.08 15.64 -18.12
N GLY A 71 20.00 15.57 -17.33
CA GLY A 71 19.05 16.66 -17.09
C GLY A 71 19.41 17.59 -15.93
N ILE A 72 20.58 17.44 -15.29
CA ILE A 72 21.05 18.29 -14.19
C ILE A 72 22.35 18.98 -14.58
N CYS A 73 22.49 20.26 -14.25
CA CYS A 73 23.73 21.00 -14.47
C CYS A 73 24.84 20.45 -13.58
N THR A 74 25.96 20.07 -14.18
CA THR A 74 27.10 19.49 -13.45
C THR A 74 27.88 20.59 -12.73
N VAL A 75 28.09 20.46 -11.43
CA VAL A 75 28.98 21.29 -10.63
C VAL A 75 30.39 20.67 -10.68
N TYR A 76 31.36 21.41 -11.18
CA TYR A 76 32.75 20.94 -11.33
C TYR A 76 33.60 21.20 -10.11
N ALA A 77 33.53 22.41 -9.55
CA ALA A 77 34.30 22.80 -8.39
C ALA A 77 33.60 23.87 -7.56
N ILE A 78 33.98 23.94 -6.27
CA ILE A 78 33.56 24.96 -5.32
C ILE A 78 34.82 25.47 -4.70
N GLU A 79 35.20 26.73 -5.04
CA GLU A 79 36.46 27.31 -4.68
C GLU A 79 36.29 28.72 -4.09
N GLN A 80 37.39 29.31 -3.65
CA GLN A 80 37.46 30.68 -3.13
C GLN A 80 38.59 31.44 -3.79
N HIS A 81 38.34 32.66 -4.16
CA HIS A 81 39.35 33.61 -4.64
C HIS A 81 39.24 34.90 -3.85
N GLU A 82 40.33 35.32 -3.21
CA GLU A 82 40.39 36.51 -2.34
C GLU A 82 39.32 36.52 -1.23
N GLY A 83 38.99 35.31 -0.73
CA GLY A 83 37.94 35.12 0.28
C GLY A 83 36.52 35.17 -0.23
N GLN A 84 36.32 35.32 -1.56
CA GLN A 84 35.01 35.28 -2.21
C GLN A 84 34.74 33.89 -2.79
N PRO A 85 33.69 33.21 -2.34
CA PRO A 85 33.36 31.87 -2.84
C PRO A 85 32.73 31.95 -4.24
N PHE A 86 33.08 30.98 -5.08
CA PHE A 86 32.48 30.80 -6.39
C PHE A 86 32.26 29.32 -6.70
N ILE A 87 31.36 29.05 -7.66
CA ILE A 87 31.06 27.72 -8.19
C ILE A 87 31.46 27.70 -9.66
N ALA A 88 32.28 26.72 -10.03
CA ALA A 88 32.50 26.36 -11.43
C ALA A 88 31.57 25.25 -11.84
N MET A 89 30.82 25.44 -12.93
CA MET A 89 29.81 24.51 -13.41
C MET A 89 29.78 24.42 -14.93
N GLU A 90 29.03 23.47 -15.43
CA GLU A 90 28.78 23.24 -16.85
C GLU A 90 28.24 24.50 -17.53
N LEU A 91 28.90 24.92 -18.61
CA LEU A 91 28.40 25.98 -19.49
C LEU A 91 27.34 25.40 -20.45
N ILE A 92 26.09 25.79 -20.25
CA ILE A 92 24.99 25.33 -21.07
C ILE A 92 24.69 26.35 -22.15
N LYS A 93 24.81 25.94 -23.42
CA LYS A 93 24.40 26.76 -24.56
C LYS A 93 22.93 26.53 -24.86
N GLY A 94 22.12 27.59 -24.82
CA GLY A 94 20.67 27.51 -24.97
C GLY A 94 19.96 28.67 -24.29
N SER A 95 18.66 28.55 -24.06
CA SER A 95 17.83 29.54 -23.38
C SER A 95 17.17 28.95 -22.15
N THR A 96 16.79 29.80 -21.20
CA THR A 96 15.96 29.37 -20.06
C THR A 96 14.54 29.05 -20.52
N LEU A 97 13.85 28.16 -19.79
CA LEU A 97 12.44 27.92 -20.03
C LEU A 97 11.62 29.23 -19.86
N ALA A 98 12.04 30.13 -18.96
CA ALA A 98 11.42 31.44 -18.79
C ALA A 98 11.51 32.32 -20.04
N GLU A 99 12.64 32.32 -20.72
CA GLU A 99 12.82 33.03 -21.99
C GLU A 99 12.00 32.40 -23.11
N LYS A 100 11.86 31.10 -23.13
CA LYS A 100 11.07 30.35 -24.12
C LYS A 100 9.56 30.45 -23.86
N MET A 101 9.15 30.64 -22.62
CA MET A 101 7.76 30.84 -22.17
C MET A 101 7.30 32.26 -22.54
N GLY A 102 6.72 32.43 -23.77
CA GLY A 102 6.00 33.64 -24.13
C GLY A 102 4.63 33.71 -23.43
N ARG A 103 3.73 34.53 -24.00
CA ARG A 103 2.30 34.57 -23.58
C ARG A 103 1.44 33.49 -24.27
N GLN A 104 2.04 32.67 -25.15
CA GLN A 104 1.34 31.60 -25.86
C GLN A 104 1.61 30.27 -25.20
N PRO A 105 0.58 29.40 -25.08
CA PRO A 105 0.75 28.04 -24.59
C PRO A 105 1.68 27.21 -25.46
N PHE A 106 2.38 26.26 -24.84
CA PHE A 106 3.20 25.29 -25.60
C PHE A 106 2.30 24.28 -26.33
N GLU A 107 2.81 23.80 -27.46
CA GLU A 107 2.26 22.63 -28.11
C GLU A 107 2.36 21.42 -27.18
N ILE A 108 1.29 20.60 -27.14
CA ILE A 108 1.18 19.50 -26.16
C ILE A 108 2.37 18.54 -26.18
N ARG A 109 2.90 18.21 -27.35
CA ARG A 109 4.02 17.29 -27.49
C ARG A 109 5.30 17.87 -26.89
N GLU A 110 5.59 19.13 -27.16
CA GLU A 110 6.73 19.82 -26.60
C GLU A 110 6.62 19.98 -25.08
N LEU A 111 5.43 20.32 -24.59
CA LEU A 111 5.14 20.39 -23.16
C LEU A 111 5.43 19.05 -22.47
N LEU A 112 4.94 17.95 -23.02
CA LEU A 112 5.14 16.62 -22.47
C LEU A 112 6.62 16.22 -22.50
N ASP A 113 7.33 16.51 -23.61
CA ASP A 113 8.75 16.18 -23.74
C ASP A 113 9.60 16.89 -22.69
N LEU A 114 9.36 18.18 -22.48
CA LEU A 114 10.06 18.95 -21.46
C LEU A 114 9.65 18.52 -20.04
N GLY A 115 8.36 18.33 -19.79
CA GLY A 115 7.83 17.88 -18.50
C GLY A 115 8.40 16.52 -18.05
N ILE A 116 8.49 15.57 -18.98
CA ILE A 116 9.09 14.25 -18.74
C ILE A 116 10.56 14.36 -18.38
N GLN A 117 11.34 15.18 -19.12
CA GLN A 117 12.76 15.38 -18.84
C GLN A 117 13.01 16.06 -17.49
N ILE A 118 12.17 17.04 -17.11
CA ILE A 118 12.24 17.71 -15.80
C ILE A 118 11.94 16.70 -14.68
N ALA A 119 10.88 15.90 -14.83
CA ALA A 119 10.50 14.88 -13.86
C ALA A 119 11.58 13.80 -13.70
N ASP A 120 12.25 13.38 -14.79
CA ASP A 120 13.38 12.44 -14.79
C ASP A 120 14.59 12.98 -14.01
N ALA A 121 14.93 14.23 -14.20
CA ALA A 121 16.00 14.90 -13.46
C ALA A 121 15.66 15.02 -11.96
N LEU A 122 14.42 15.37 -11.60
CA LEU A 122 13.97 15.41 -10.21
C LEU A 122 13.98 14.01 -9.57
N GLU A 123 13.55 12.97 -10.28
CA GLU A 123 13.61 11.59 -9.79
C GLU A 123 15.03 11.21 -9.37
N SER A 124 16.02 11.50 -10.20
CA SER A 124 17.43 11.22 -9.93
C SER A 124 17.95 11.96 -8.68
N ALA A 125 17.54 13.21 -8.46
CA ALA A 125 17.91 14.00 -7.30
C ALA A 125 17.21 13.51 -6.03
N HIS A 126 15.90 13.23 -6.10
CA HIS A 126 15.08 12.76 -4.99
C HIS A 126 15.52 11.38 -4.50
N ALA A 127 15.96 10.49 -5.39
CA ALA A 127 16.52 9.17 -5.03
C ALA A 127 17.78 9.30 -4.14
N LYS A 128 18.48 10.44 -4.18
CA LYS A 128 19.63 10.77 -3.31
C LYS A 128 19.26 11.63 -2.10
N GLY A 129 17.96 11.84 -1.86
CA GLY A 129 17.46 12.66 -0.76
C GLY A 129 17.64 14.18 -0.97
N ILE A 130 17.87 14.63 -2.23
CA ILE A 130 18.12 16.03 -2.56
C ILE A 130 16.87 16.60 -3.24
N ALA A 131 16.21 17.58 -2.58
CA ALA A 131 15.11 18.35 -3.15
C ALA A 131 15.64 19.70 -3.68
N HIS A 132 15.06 20.19 -4.78
CA HIS A 132 15.46 21.46 -5.41
C HIS A 132 14.99 22.69 -4.65
N ARG A 133 13.75 22.70 -4.19
CA ARG A 133 13.09 23.73 -3.34
C ARG A 133 12.91 25.12 -3.96
N ASP A 134 13.43 25.39 -5.14
CA ASP A 134 13.23 26.64 -5.90
C ASP A 134 13.08 26.35 -7.42
N LEU A 135 12.33 25.31 -7.75
CA LEU A 135 12.09 24.96 -9.16
C LEU A 135 11.17 26.01 -9.79
N LYS A 136 11.67 26.61 -10.87
CA LYS A 136 10.96 27.64 -11.65
C LYS A 136 11.54 27.71 -13.06
N PRO A 137 10.85 28.30 -14.03
CA PRO A 137 11.31 28.38 -15.44
C PRO A 137 12.68 29.02 -15.61
N ALA A 138 13.06 29.98 -14.76
CA ALA A 138 14.38 30.64 -14.81
C ALA A 138 15.52 29.68 -14.39
N ASN A 139 15.24 28.61 -13.65
CA ASN A 139 16.21 27.61 -13.20
C ASN A 139 16.21 26.35 -14.09
N ILE A 140 15.51 26.39 -15.23
CA ILE A 140 15.42 25.28 -16.19
C ILE A 140 15.97 25.81 -17.52
N MET A 141 17.11 25.29 -17.97
CA MET A 141 17.64 25.58 -19.31
C MET A 141 17.26 24.51 -20.31
N ILE A 142 17.11 24.94 -21.56
CA ILE A 142 16.88 24.07 -22.73
C ILE A 142 18.04 24.34 -23.68
N ASN A 143 18.86 23.32 -23.93
CA ASN A 143 19.99 23.43 -24.84
C ASN A 143 19.54 23.40 -26.31
N ASP A 144 20.48 23.68 -27.21
CA ASP A 144 20.24 23.71 -28.68
C ASP A 144 19.73 22.37 -29.24
N ARG A 145 19.82 21.28 -28.48
CA ARG A 145 19.31 19.94 -28.86
C ARG A 145 17.94 19.63 -28.24
N GLY A 146 17.30 20.59 -27.55
CA GLY A 146 16.01 20.39 -26.88
C GLY A 146 16.09 19.61 -25.58
N GLN A 147 17.30 19.45 -25.01
CA GLN A 147 17.47 18.73 -23.72
C GLN A 147 17.40 19.71 -22.56
N VAL A 148 16.67 19.28 -21.51
CA VAL A 148 16.53 20.05 -20.26
C VAL A 148 17.80 19.92 -19.41
N LYS A 149 18.18 21.03 -18.77
CA LYS A 149 19.20 21.11 -17.72
C LYS A 149 18.65 21.93 -16.54
N ILE A 150 18.46 21.30 -15.40
CA ILE A 150 18.03 21.99 -14.16
C ILE A 150 19.25 22.58 -13.48
N LEU A 151 19.14 23.85 -13.13
CA LEU A 151 20.18 24.65 -12.46
C LEU A 151 19.91 24.74 -10.95
N ASP A 152 20.93 25.04 -10.17
CA ASP A 152 20.85 25.55 -8.79
C ASP A 152 20.07 24.67 -7.79
N PHE A 153 20.34 23.36 -7.76
CA PHE A 153 19.78 22.47 -6.72
C PHE A 153 20.20 22.93 -5.30
N GLY A 154 19.21 23.22 -4.46
CA GLY A 154 19.39 23.41 -3.01
C GLY A 154 20.12 24.67 -2.55
N LEU A 155 20.58 25.55 -3.48
CA LEU A 155 21.46 26.69 -3.15
C LEU A 155 20.71 27.92 -2.54
N ALA A 156 19.37 27.90 -2.47
CA ALA A 156 18.63 29.16 -2.42
C ALA A 156 17.77 29.45 -1.20
N LYS A 157 17.45 28.53 -0.27
CA LYS A 157 16.57 28.86 0.88
C LYS A 157 17.01 28.25 2.20
N VAL A 158 17.46 29.16 3.05
CA VAL A 158 17.68 28.93 4.47
C VAL A 158 16.34 28.79 5.17
N GLU A 159 16.00 27.61 5.67
CA GLU A 159 14.94 27.47 6.67
C GLU A 159 15.44 28.05 8.00
N ALA A 160 14.80 29.11 8.47
CA ALA A 160 14.91 29.54 9.85
C ALA A 160 14.18 28.49 10.72
N GLY A 161 14.90 27.53 11.29
CA GLY A 161 14.28 26.58 12.20
C GLY A 161 14.91 25.21 12.27
N ALA A 162 16.22 25.10 12.54
CA ALA A 162 16.79 23.88 13.12
C ALA A 162 17.58 24.31 14.38
N VAL A 163 16.84 24.69 15.42
CA VAL A 163 17.39 24.80 16.78
C VAL A 163 17.47 23.38 17.33
N GLN A 164 18.70 22.95 17.63
CA GLN A 164 18.98 21.75 18.42
C GLN A 164 18.17 21.78 19.72
N LYS A 165 17.64 20.63 20.11
CA LYS A 165 17.01 20.41 21.42
C LYS A 165 17.95 20.91 22.55
N GLY A 166 17.47 21.88 23.32
CA GLY A 166 18.02 22.28 24.59
C GLY A 166 18.10 23.79 24.74
N GLU A 167 17.22 24.32 25.59
CA GLU A 167 17.21 25.65 26.22
C GLU A 167 16.34 26.77 25.61
N GLU A 168 15.33 27.10 26.43
CA GLU A 168 14.56 28.37 26.52
C GLU A 168 13.57 28.74 25.39
N VAL A 169 12.34 28.21 25.53
CA VAL A 169 11.13 28.58 24.78
C VAL A 169 10.60 30.01 25.08
N SER A 170 11.17 30.74 26.01
CA SER A 170 10.59 32.01 26.51
C SER A 170 11.09 33.29 25.86
N LYS A 171 11.97 33.23 24.84
CA LYS A 171 12.48 34.46 24.16
C LYS A 171 12.07 34.61 22.69
N LEU A 172 11.29 33.70 22.13
CA LEU A 172 10.91 33.72 20.70
C LEU A 172 9.58 34.41 20.41
N GLU A 173 8.72 34.62 21.40
CA GLU A 173 7.42 35.31 21.19
C GLU A 173 7.55 36.83 21.01
N THR A 174 8.70 37.44 21.34
CA THR A 174 8.88 38.87 21.24
C THR A 174 9.57 39.31 19.92
N ALA A 175 10.05 38.39 19.11
CA ALA A 175 10.74 38.71 17.85
C ALA A 175 9.85 38.66 16.61
N ILE A 176 8.60 38.20 16.74
CA ILE A 176 7.65 38.05 15.59
C ILE A 176 6.79 39.32 15.39
N SER A 177 6.80 40.27 16.34
CA SER A 177 5.91 41.43 16.33
C SER A 177 6.52 42.77 15.88
N SER A 178 7.75 42.81 15.39
CA SER A 178 8.33 44.09 14.93
C SER A 178 9.43 43.93 13.89
N GLY A 179 9.04 43.86 12.62
CA GLY A 179 9.93 44.07 11.50
C GLY A 179 9.22 43.80 10.16
N PRO A 180 9.10 44.79 9.26
CA PRO A 180 8.55 44.52 7.93
C PRO A 180 9.58 43.69 7.14
N LEU A 181 9.16 42.49 6.63
CA LEU A 181 9.88 41.69 5.64
C LEU A 181 9.85 42.39 4.27
N THR A 182 10.44 43.59 4.21
CA THR A 182 10.72 44.29 2.96
C THR A 182 12.24 44.34 2.75
N MET A 183 12.81 43.26 2.25
CA MET A 183 14.06 43.38 1.51
C MET A 183 13.70 43.86 0.08
N ALA A 184 13.93 45.14 -0.14
CA ALA A 184 13.89 45.74 -1.48
C ALA A 184 14.93 45.04 -2.37
N GLY A 185 14.46 44.33 -3.39
CA GLY A 185 15.32 43.66 -4.39
C GLY A 185 14.92 42.27 -4.82
N THR A 186 13.93 41.63 -4.21
CA THR A 186 13.46 40.31 -4.67
C THR A 186 12.51 40.46 -5.87
N VAL A 187 12.98 40.02 -7.03
CA VAL A 187 12.21 40.05 -8.29
C VAL A 187 10.84 39.40 -8.05
N MET A 188 9.78 40.11 -8.45
CA MET A 188 8.34 39.83 -8.23
C MET A 188 7.84 38.47 -8.76
N GLY A 189 8.68 37.64 -9.40
CA GLY A 189 8.30 36.39 -10.08
C GLY A 189 8.46 35.08 -9.29
N THR A 190 9.20 35.05 -8.18
CA THR A 190 9.62 33.78 -7.55
C THR A 190 8.53 33.13 -6.68
N VAL A 191 7.57 33.90 -6.18
CA VAL A 191 6.56 33.44 -5.21
C VAL A 191 5.53 32.49 -5.85
N HIS A 192 5.23 32.66 -7.13
CA HIS A 192 4.14 31.96 -7.83
C HIS A 192 4.33 30.44 -7.99
N TYR A 193 5.56 29.93 -7.79
CA TYR A 193 5.87 28.51 -7.88
C TYR A 193 6.08 27.85 -6.51
N MET A 194 5.94 28.61 -5.43
CA MET A 194 6.10 28.10 -4.06
C MET A 194 4.96 27.14 -3.72
N SER A 195 5.32 26.07 -3.03
CA SER A 195 4.31 25.16 -2.46
C SER A 195 3.63 25.75 -1.22
N PRO A 196 2.42 25.28 -0.85
CA PRO A 196 1.73 25.70 0.37
C PRO A 196 2.55 25.55 1.65
N GLU A 197 3.33 24.47 1.77
CA GLU A 197 4.24 24.24 2.91
C GLU A 197 5.38 25.25 2.96
N GLN A 198 5.91 25.66 1.81
CA GLN A 198 6.91 26.74 1.77
C GLN A 198 6.30 28.09 2.16
N ALA A 199 5.09 28.37 1.65
CA ALA A 199 4.36 29.60 1.98
C ALA A 199 4.01 29.68 3.47
N ARG A 200 3.84 28.55 4.17
CA ARG A 200 3.61 28.43 5.61
C ARG A 200 4.90 28.37 6.44
N GLY A 201 6.09 28.32 5.83
CA GLY A 201 7.35 28.11 6.54
C GLY A 201 7.50 26.73 7.19
N GLN A 202 6.82 25.73 6.68
CA GLN A 202 6.86 24.35 7.18
C GLN A 202 8.04 23.58 6.56
N LEU A 203 8.42 22.45 7.19
CA LEU A 203 9.43 21.55 6.63
C LEU A 203 9.03 21.06 5.24
N THR A 204 9.96 21.17 4.30
CA THR A 204 9.79 20.82 2.89
C THR A 204 10.45 19.48 2.57
N ASP A 205 9.82 18.70 1.69
CA ASP A 205 10.35 17.44 1.16
C ASP A 205 10.31 17.43 -0.40
N ALA A 206 10.61 16.30 -1.01
CA ALA A 206 10.60 16.13 -2.47
C ALA A 206 9.28 16.54 -3.15
N ARG A 207 8.14 16.44 -2.46
CA ARG A 207 6.81 16.80 -2.98
C ARG A 207 6.62 18.30 -3.20
N THR A 208 7.47 19.12 -2.59
CA THR A 208 7.55 20.56 -2.86
C THR A 208 7.92 20.82 -4.33
N ASP A 209 8.92 20.07 -4.84
CA ASP A 209 9.37 20.21 -6.24
C ASP A 209 8.29 19.74 -7.23
N LEU A 210 7.47 18.74 -6.84
CA LEU A 210 6.36 18.25 -7.65
C LEU A 210 5.25 19.30 -7.77
N PHE A 211 4.97 20.05 -6.70
CA PHE A 211 4.06 21.19 -6.77
C PHE A 211 4.60 22.28 -7.70
N SER A 212 5.87 22.64 -7.54
CA SER A 212 6.53 23.65 -8.39
C SER A 212 6.53 23.22 -9.85
N LEU A 213 6.80 21.93 -10.16
CA LEU A 213 6.70 21.39 -11.52
C LEU A 213 5.26 21.47 -12.05
N GLY A 214 4.26 21.13 -11.21
CA GLY A 214 2.86 21.29 -11.58
C GLY A 214 2.49 22.74 -11.95
N ALA A 215 3.00 23.73 -11.19
CA ALA A 215 2.81 25.15 -11.49
C ALA A 215 3.51 25.56 -12.81
N VAL A 216 4.70 25.02 -13.09
CA VAL A 216 5.42 25.22 -14.36
C VAL A 216 4.63 24.63 -15.52
N LEU A 217 4.16 23.38 -15.42
CA LEU A 217 3.36 22.73 -16.44
C LEU A 217 2.03 23.45 -16.71
N TYR A 218 1.38 23.96 -15.66
CA TYR A 218 0.17 24.79 -15.81
C TYR A 218 0.46 26.04 -16.66
N GLN A 219 1.55 26.75 -16.33
CA GLN A 219 1.95 27.95 -17.08
C GLN A 219 2.33 27.60 -18.51
N MET A 220 3.02 26.50 -18.76
CA MET A 220 3.33 26.04 -20.12
C MET A 220 2.04 25.72 -20.91
N ALA A 221 1.05 25.13 -20.25
CA ALA A 221 -0.21 24.73 -20.89
C ALA A 221 -1.16 25.89 -21.17
N THR A 222 -1.11 27.00 -20.38
CA THR A 222 -2.09 28.09 -20.43
C THR A 222 -1.50 29.45 -20.81
N GLY A 223 -0.18 29.62 -20.70
CA GLY A 223 0.49 30.92 -20.82
C GLY A 223 0.32 31.83 -19.58
N THR A 224 -0.37 31.35 -18.55
CA THR A 224 -0.69 32.13 -17.31
C THR A 224 -0.29 31.36 -16.06
N MET A 225 -0.07 32.11 -14.95
CA MET A 225 0.24 31.49 -13.65
C MET A 225 -1.01 30.83 -13.04
N PRO A 226 -0.87 29.67 -12.35
CA PRO A 226 -2.01 29.04 -11.69
C PRO A 226 -2.54 29.86 -10.49
N PHE A 227 -1.67 30.60 -9.82
CA PHE A 227 -2.00 31.44 -8.66
C PHE A 227 -1.58 32.87 -8.93
N GLN A 228 -2.56 33.78 -9.02
CA GLN A 228 -2.36 35.16 -9.43
C GLN A 228 -2.84 36.12 -8.31
N GLY A 229 -2.27 37.33 -8.28
CA GLY A 229 -2.65 38.38 -7.38
C GLY A 229 -1.81 39.63 -7.58
N ASP A 230 -2.42 40.81 -7.28
CA ASP A 230 -1.78 42.13 -7.45
C ASP A 230 -0.69 42.40 -6.39
N THR A 231 -0.70 41.64 -5.31
CA THR A 231 0.28 41.73 -4.22
C THR A 231 0.78 40.34 -3.81
N GLN A 232 1.96 40.30 -3.22
CA GLN A 232 2.50 39.03 -2.68
C GLN A 232 1.56 38.35 -1.69
N ALA A 233 0.87 39.12 -0.84
CA ALA A 233 -0.07 38.61 0.12
C ALA A 233 -1.26 37.91 -0.56
N VAL A 234 -1.78 38.46 -1.66
CA VAL A 234 -2.87 37.85 -2.45
C VAL A 234 -2.40 36.60 -3.16
N VAL A 235 -1.15 36.57 -3.65
CA VAL A 235 -0.55 35.37 -4.25
C VAL A 235 -0.38 34.26 -3.18
N PHE A 236 0.10 34.61 -1.98
CA PHE A 236 0.17 33.64 -0.88
C PHE A 236 -1.22 33.09 -0.48
N ASP A 237 -2.23 33.97 -0.39
CA ASP A 237 -3.59 33.51 -0.14
C ASP A 237 -4.08 32.55 -1.24
N ALA A 238 -3.79 32.86 -2.49
CA ALA A 238 -4.16 31.99 -3.62
C ALA A 238 -3.43 30.62 -3.57
N ILE A 239 -2.13 30.61 -3.23
CA ILE A 239 -1.36 29.38 -3.06
C ILE A 239 -1.92 28.52 -1.90
N LEU A 240 -2.34 29.17 -0.82
CA LEU A 240 -2.78 28.48 0.39
C LEU A 240 -4.22 28.00 0.33
N ASN A 241 -5.13 28.78 -0.28
CA ASN A 241 -6.58 28.67 -0.06
C ASN A 241 -7.43 28.62 -1.32
N ARG A 242 -6.89 28.95 -2.52
CA ARG A 242 -7.69 29.02 -3.75
C ARG A 242 -7.26 27.96 -4.75
N ASP A 243 -8.24 27.37 -5.43
CA ASP A 243 -7.96 26.49 -6.56
C ASP A 243 -7.64 27.32 -7.82
N PRO A 244 -6.73 26.86 -8.69
CA PRO A 244 -6.47 27.51 -9.96
C PRO A 244 -7.66 27.32 -10.91
N VAL A 245 -7.74 28.16 -11.93
CA VAL A 245 -8.72 27.97 -13.01
C VAL A 245 -8.48 26.59 -13.65
N PRO A 246 -9.51 25.72 -13.75
CA PRO A 246 -9.34 24.41 -14.40
C PRO A 246 -8.75 24.54 -15.82
N LEU A 247 -7.83 23.61 -16.18
CA LEU A 247 -7.16 23.67 -17.50
C LEU A 247 -8.17 23.66 -18.66
N SER A 248 -9.28 22.92 -18.53
CA SER A 248 -10.36 22.87 -19.52
C SER A 248 -11.05 24.22 -19.77
N GLN A 249 -11.00 25.13 -18.78
CA GLN A 249 -11.51 26.49 -18.92
C GLN A 249 -10.43 27.47 -19.39
N ALA A 250 -9.19 27.32 -18.88
CA ALA A 250 -8.07 28.20 -19.20
C ALA A 250 -7.54 27.96 -20.61
N ASN A 251 -7.50 26.71 -21.09
CA ASN A 251 -7.11 26.31 -22.44
C ASN A 251 -7.83 25.02 -22.87
N PRO A 252 -9.05 25.14 -23.46
CA PRO A 252 -9.81 23.97 -23.92
C PRO A 252 -9.16 23.13 -25.02
N ALA A 253 -8.10 23.64 -25.67
CA ALA A 253 -7.37 22.89 -26.70
C ALA A 253 -6.43 21.81 -26.12
N GLN A 254 -6.14 21.89 -24.82
CA GLN A 254 -5.31 20.90 -24.17
C GLN A 254 -6.11 19.65 -23.77
N PRO A 255 -5.50 18.45 -23.80
CA PRO A 255 -6.18 17.23 -23.39
C PRO A 255 -6.69 17.32 -21.94
N PRO A 256 -7.91 16.85 -21.63
CA PRO A 256 -8.46 16.83 -20.26
C PRO A 256 -7.53 16.09 -19.28
N GLU A 257 -6.85 15.06 -19.75
CA GLU A 257 -5.91 14.25 -18.98
C GLU A 257 -4.70 15.08 -18.48
N LEU A 258 -4.20 16.00 -19.28
CA LEU A 258 -3.16 16.95 -18.84
C LEU A 258 -3.66 17.80 -17.67
N GLY A 259 -4.94 18.22 -17.71
CA GLY A 259 -5.58 18.96 -16.62
C GLY A 259 -5.62 18.16 -15.31
N ARG A 260 -5.89 16.86 -15.40
CA ARG A 260 -5.88 15.94 -14.25
C ARG A 260 -4.47 15.82 -13.67
N ILE A 261 -3.46 15.60 -14.52
CA ILE A 261 -2.06 15.46 -14.11
C ILE A 261 -1.58 16.71 -13.39
N ILE A 262 -1.81 17.89 -13.98
CA ILE A 262 -1.41 19.16 -13.40
C ILE A 262 -2.18 19.43 -12.10
N GLY A 263 -3.50 19.23 -12.08
CA GLY A 263 -4.34 19.41 -10.89
C GLY A 263 -3.82 18.62 -9.70
N ARG A 264 -3.49 17.33 -9.91
CA ARG A 264 -2.91 16.49 -8.86
C ARG A 264 -1.51 16.97 -8.41
N ALA A 265 -0.70 17.49 -9.30
CA ALA A 265 0.62 18.00 -8.94
C ALA A 265 0.52 19.24 -8.03
N ILE A 266 -0.47 20.13 -8.27
CA ILE A 266 -0.64 21.39 -7.52
C ILE A 266 -1.68 21.30 -6.37
N GLU A 267 -2.03 20.10 -5.92
CA GLU A 267 -2.86 19.88 -4.74
C GLU A 267 -2.28 20.60 -3.51
N LYS A 268 -3.18 21.19 -2.69
CA LYS A 268 -2.78 21.96 -1.50
C LYS A 268 -2.26 21.03 -0.40
N ASP A 269 -2.91 19.89 -0.22
CA ASP A 269 -2.44 18.85 0.68
C ASP A 269 -1.37 18.00 -0.02
N ARG A 270 -0.15 18.04 0.51
CA ARG A 270 0.97 17.25 -0.03
C ARG A 270 0.73 15.74 0.00
N ALA A 271 -0.20 15.24 0.84
CA ALA A 271 -0.56 13.83 0.86
C ALA A 271 -1.38 13.40 -0.38
N LEU A 272 -2.10 14.36 -0.99
CA LEU A 272 -2.92 14.12 -2.19
C LEU A 272 -2.15 14.34 -3.50
N ARG A 273 -0.96 14.96 -3.44
CA ARG A 273 -0.08 15.14 -4.59
C ARG A 273 0.53 13.81 -5.06
N TYR A 274 1.26 13.87 -6.17
CA TYR A 274 2.21 12.80 -6.48
C TYR A 274 3.20 12.62 -5.34
N GLN A 275 3.49 11.38 -4.97
CA GLN A 275 4.41 11.09 -3.87
C GLN A 275 5.86 10.96 -4.35
N SER A 276 6.08 10.73 -5.65
CA SER A 276 7.40 10.68 -6.28
C SER A 276 7.40 11.36 -7.66
N ALA A 277 8.59 11.79 -8.10
CA ALA A 277 8.77 12.29 -9.46
C ALA A 277 8.58 11.19 -10.51
N THR A 278 8.84 9.92 -10.15
CA THR A 278 8.57 8.74 -10.97
C THR A 278 7.10 8.62 -11.34
N ASP A 279 6.19 8.86 -10.37
CA ASP A 279 4.75 8.78 -10.62
C ASP A 279 4.30 9.85 -11.61
N LEU A 280 4.72 11.09 -11.42
CA LEU A 280 4.40 12.20 -12.33
C LEU A 280 4.98 11.96 -13.72
N LYS A 281 6.25 11.52 -13.82
CA LYS A 281 6.90 11.16 -15.10
C LYS A 281 6.12 10.07 -15.83
N THR A 282 5.69 9.04 -15.11
CA THR A 282 4.94 7.91 -15.68
C THR A 282 3.61 8.36 -16.29
N GLU A 283 2.88 9.24 -15.61
CA GLU A 283 1.61 9.79 -16.10
C GLU A 283 1.81 10.64 -17.36
N LEU A 284 2.86 11.50 -17.39
CA LEU A 284 3.21 12.29 -18.58
C LEU A 284 3.61 11.40 -19.77
N LEU A 285 4.38 10.32 -19.51
CA LEU A 285 4.75 9.33 -20.54
C LEU A 285 3.54 8.58 -21.11
N ARG A 286 2.57 8.24 -20.26
CA ARG A 286 1.31 7.63 -20.69
C ARG A 286 0.53 8.55 -21.61
N LEU A 287 0.31 9.79 -21.18
CA LEU A 287 -0.38 10.79 -21.99
C LEU A 287 0.31 10.99 -23.35
N LYS A 288 1.65 11.08 -23.36
CA LYS A 288 2.41 11.19 -24.62
C LYS A 288 2.17 9.99 -25.52
N ARG A 289 2.23 8.76 -25.00
CA ARG A 289 1.98 7.53 -25.78
C ARG A 289 0.57 7.49 -26.35
N ASP A 290 -0.43 7.89 -25.57
CA ASP A 290 -1.82 7.90 -25.99
C ASP A 290 -2.06 8.89 -27.15
N LEU A 291 -1.41 10.06 -27.11
CA LEU A 291 -1.44 11.06 -28.18
C LEU A 291 -0.68 10.60 -29.45
N ASP A 292 0.41 9.85 -29.30
CA ASP A 292 1.19 9.31 -30.42
C ASP A 292 0.52 8.09 -31.09
N SER A 293 -0.32 7.35 -30.34
CA SER A 293 -1.00 6.14 -30.83
C SER A 293 -2.17 6.42 -31.78
N GLY A 294 -2.60 7.67 -31.97
CA GLY A 294 -3.65 8.11 -32.89
C GLY A 294 -4.99 7.34 -32.80
N PRO A 295 -6.11 7.84 -33.34
CA PRO A 295 -7.42 7.19 -33.22
C PRO A 295 -7.57 5.87 -34.00
N THR A 296 -6.50 5.27 -34.52
CA THR A 296 -6.53 4.10 -35.41
C THR A 296 -6.62 2.74 -34.69
N ARG A 297 -6.56 2.69 -33.35
CA ARG A 297 -6.66 1.42 -32.60
C ARG A 297 -8.00 1.21 -31.87
N ALA A 298 -8.90 2.19 -31.90
CA ALA A 298 -10.27 2.03 -31.40
C ALA A 298 -11.25 1.43 -32.41
N ALA A 299 -10.82 1.27 -33.69
CA ALA A 299 -11.70 0.83 -34.79
C ALA A 299 -11.48 -0.61 -35.28
N THR A 300 -10.56 -1.39 -34.69
CA THR A 300 -10.27 -2.77 -35.15
C THR A 300 -10.61 -3.87 -34.14
N LEU A 301 -11.40 -3.56 -33.09
CA LEU A 301 -12.01 -4.56 -32.20
C LEU A 301 -13.54 -4.57 -32.26
N SER A 302 -14.15 -3.95 -33.27
CA SER A 302 -15.60 -3.96 -33.48
C SER A 302 -16.01 -4.68 -34.76
N ASP A 303 -15.48 -5.89 -35.02
CA ASP A 303 -16.09 -6.83 -35.95
C ASP A 303 -15.80 -8.27 -35.53
N SER A 304 -16.41 -8.67 -34.43
CA SER A 304 -16.79 -10.04 -34.18
C SER A 304 -18.20 -10.07 -33.60
N LYS A 305 -19.15 -10.21 -34.52
CA LYS A 305 -20.53 -10.64 -34.34
C LYS A 305 -21.27 -10.23 -33.07
N ALA A 306 -22.15 -9.26 -33.27
CA ALA A 306 -23.32 -9.00 -32.45
C ALA A 306 -24.05 -10.33 -32.09
N GLY A 307 -23.85 -10.78 -30.87
CA GLY A 307 -24.74 -11.63 -30.12
C GLY A 307 -25.49 -10.75 -29.13
N ALA A 308 -26.80 -10.84 -29.16
CA ALA A 308 -27.77 -10.01 -28.46
C ALA A 308 -27.39 -9.68 -26.99
N GLY A 309 -27.52 -8.39 -26.65
CA GLY A 309 -27.33 -7.72 -25.38
C GLY A 309 -27.49 -8.55 -24.10
N LYS A 310 -26.38 -8.86 -23.43
CA LYS A 310 -26.36 -8.88 -21.98
C LYS A 310 -25.93 -7.48 -21.51
N ALA A 311 -26.76 -6.84 -20.69
CA ALA A 311 -26.39 -5.64 -19.96
C ALA A 311 -25.02 -5.88 -19.30
N ALA A 312 -24.07 -4.93 -19.45
CA ALA A 312 -22.74 -5.06 -18.87
C ALA A 312 -22.90 -5.39 -17.38
N GLU A 313 -22.35 -6.51 -16.95
CA GLU A 313 -22.48 -7.00 -15.57
C GLU A 313 -21.81 -5.99 -14.64
N LYS A 314 -22.60 -5.35 -13.75
CA LYS A 314 -22.11 -4.38 -12.81
C LYS A 314 -21.27 -5.10 -11.76
N SER A 315 -19.96 -4.83 -11.74
CA SER A 315 -19.04 -5.45 -10.79
C SER A 315 -18.25 -4.40 -10.04
N VAL A 316 -18.04 -4.60 -8.73
CA VAL A 316 -17.31 -3.69 -7.86
C VAL A 316 -16.26 -4.42 -7.05
N ALA A 317 -15.04 -3.89 -7.03
CA ALA A 317 -13.98 -4.28 -6.10
C ALA A 317 -13.84 -3.22 -5.01
N VAL A 318 -13.96 -3.62 -3.74
CA VAL A 318 -13.76 -2.72 -2.58
C VAL A 318 -12.33 -2.90 -2.10
N LEU A 319 -11.48 -1.89 -2.29
CA LEU A 319 -10.11 -1.93 -1.80
C LEU A 319 -10.05 -1.67 -0.29
N TYR A 320 -9.05 -2.24 0.37
CA TYR A 320 -8.78 -1.90 1.76
C TYR A 320 -8.50 -0.41 1.88
N PHE A 321 -9.23 0.24 2.77
CA PHE A 321 -9.08 1.68 2.98
C PHE A 321 -7.71 2.01 3.55
N GLU A 322 -7.17 3.18 3.23
CA GLU A 322 -5.92 3.64 3.82
C GLU A 322 -6.14 4.02 5.29
N ASN A 323 -5.25 3.55 6.18
CA ASN A 323 -5.27 3.97 7.58
C ASN A 323 -4.49 5.28 7.76
N LEU A 324 -5.22 6.38 7.89
CA LEU A 324 -4.65 7.71 8.13
C LEU A 324 -4.60 8.09 9.63
N SER A 325 -4.89 7.16 10.53
CA SER A 325 -4.82 7.40 12.00
C SER A 325 -3.37 7.54 12.49
N GLY A 326 -2.40 7.02 11.74
CA GLY A 326 -0.98 7.00 12.15
C GLY A 326 -0.64 5.97 13.23
N VAL A 327 -1.61 5.15 13.65
CA VAL A 327 -1.51 4.16 14.72
C VAL A 327 -1.75 2.78 14.11
N LYS A 328 -0.74 1.89 14.19
CA LYS A 328 -0.87 0.51 13.67
C LYS A 328 -1.99 -0.28 14.34
N GLU A 329 -2.26 0.05 15.58
CA GLU A 329 -3.31 -0.58 16.39
C GLU A 329 -4.71 -0.37 15.84
N ASP A 330 -4.94 0.57 14.91
CA ASP A 330 -6.23 0.79 14.26
C ASP A 330 -6.39 0.01 12.93
N GLU A 331 -5.40 -0.78 12.52
CA GLU A 331 -5.48 -1.56 11.26
C GLU A 331 -6.62 -2.59 11.30
N TYR A 332 -6.86 -3.25 12.44
CA TYR A 332 -7.96 -4.21 12.58
C TYR A 332 -9.32 -3.54 12.35
N PHE A 333 -9.46 -2.28 12.76
CA PHE A 333 -10.69 -1.52 12.60
C PHE A 333 -10.90 -1.12 11.13
N ARG A 334 -9.86 -0.61 10.47
CA ARG A 334 -9.86 -0.35 9.01
C ARG A 334 -10.26 -1.59 8.23
N ASP A 335 -9.63 -2.72 8.53
CA ASP A 335 -9.91 -3.99 7.87
C ASP A 335 -11.35 -4.43 8.09
N GLY A 336 -11.83 -4.33 9.33
CA GLY A 336 -13.20 -4.65 9.69
C GLY A 336 -14.23 -3.83 8.91
N ILE A 337 -14.08 -2.51 8.90
CA ILE A 337 -14.97 -1.60 8.15
C ILE A 337 -14.98 -1.95 6.65
N THR A 338 -13.82 -2.18 6.06
CA THR A 338 -13.74 -2.52 4.62
C THR A 338 -14.45 -3.84 4.32
N GLU A 339 -14.25 -4.84 5.16
CA GLU A 339 -14.87 -6.16 5.01
C GLU A 339 -16.38 -6.12 5.20
N ASP A 340 -16.85 -5.31 6.13
CA ASP A 340 -18.28 -5.11 6.34
C ASP A 340 -18.93 -4.39 5.16
N ILE A 341 -18.26 -3.40 4.54
CA ILE A 341 -18.74 -2.78 3.30
C ILE A 341 -18.82 -3.82 2.16
N ILE A 342 -17.83 -4.70 2.03
CA ILE A 342 -17.89 -5.82 1.07
C ILE A 342 -19.11 -6.69 1.34
N ALA A 343 -19.37 -7.04 2.61
CA ALA A 343 -20.50 -7.86 3.00
C ALA A 343 -21.84 -7.16 2.72
N GLU A 344 -21.96 -5.85 3.02
CA GLU A 344 -23.16 -5.08 2.74
C GLU A 344 -23.46 -4.97 1.24
N LEU A 345 -22.45 -4.68 0.42
CA LEU A 345 -22.61 -4.62 -1.03
C LEU A 345 -22.96 -6.00 -1.65
N SER A 346 -22.46 -7.08 -1.06
CA SER A 346 -22.77 -8.45 -1.53
C SER A 346 -24.23 -8.85 -1.32
N LYS A 347 -25.01 -8.11 -0.53
CA LYS A 347 -26.45 -8.32 -0.35
C LYS A 347 -27.28 -7.74 -1.49
N ILE A 348 -26.69 -6.93 -2.38
CA ILE A 348 -27.40 -6.22 -3.46
C ILE A 348 -27.47 -7.12 -4.69
N ALA A 349 -28.66 -7.55 -5.07
CA ALA A 349 -28.87 -8.32 -6.29
C ALA A 349 -28.49 -7.51 -7.55
N GLY A 350 -27.86 -8.18 -8.51
CA GLY A 350 -27.39 -7.54 -9.74
C GLY A 350 -26.06 -6.75 -9.59
N LEU A 351 -25.42 -6.77 -8.41
CA LEU A 351 -24.08 -6.26 -8.18
C LEU A 351 -23.13 -7.43 -7.88
N LYS A 352 -22.16 -7.65 -8.75
CA LYS A 352 -21.09 -8.62 -8.52
C LYS A 352 -20.01 -7.97 -7.68
N VAL A 353 -19.84 -8.39 -6.44
CA VAL A 353 -18.82 -7.89 -5.54
C VAL A 353 -17.63 -8.84 -5.53
N PHE A 354 -16.42 -8.30 -5.73
CA PHE A 354 -15.21 -9.10 -5.62
C PHE A 354 -14.99 -9.52 -4.17
N SER A 355 -14.66 -10.80 -3.98
CA SER A 355 -14.48 -11.37 -2.65
C SER A 355 -13.32 -10.73 -1.89
N ARG A 356 -13.39 -10.76 -0.57
CA ARG A 356 -12.33 -10.29 0.33
C ARG A 356 -10.93 -10.82 -0.06
N PRO A 357 -10.73 -12.14 -0.28
CA PRO A 357 -9.42 -12.67 -0.65
C PRO A 357 -8.85 -12.05 -1.92
N THR A 358 -9.69 -11.81 -2.90
CA THR A 358 -9.31 -11.23 -4.19
C THR A 358 -8.78 -9.81 -4.03
N VAL A 359 -9.44 -8.98 -3.23
CA VAL A 359 -9.02 -7.58 -3.00
C VAL A 359 -7.90 -7.44 -1.98
N LEU A 360 -7.77 -8.40 -1.05
CA LEU A 360 -6.71 -8.43 -0.05
C LEU A 360 -5.30 -8.49 -0.69
N ALA A 361 -5.18 -9.15 -1.84
CA ALA A 361 -3.93 -9.21 -2.60
C ALA A 361 -3.42 -7.84 -3.06
N TYR A 362 -4.26 -6.81 -3.02
CA TYR A 362 -3.94 -5.42 -3.40
C TYR A 362 -3.81 -4.47 -2.19
N ARG A 363 -3.98 -5.00 -0.98
CA ARG A 363 -3.81 -4.23 0.25
C ARG A 363 -2.40 -3.64 0.30
N ASP A 364 -2.34 -2.35 0.61
CA ASP A 364 -1.09 -1.58 0.75
C ASP A 364 -0.15 -1.62 -0.48
N LYS A 365 -0.65 -2.06 -1.65
CA LYS A 365 0.12 -2.01 -2.90
C LYS A 365 0.05 -0.62 -3.54
N PRO A 366 1.17 -0.10 -4.07
CA PRO A 366 1.21 1.17 -4.77
C PRO A 366 0.63 1.02 -6.18
N ALA A 367 -0.70 1.00 -6.29
CA ALA A 367 -1.42 0.97 -7.56
C ALA A 367 -2.69 1.82 -7.47
N THR A 368 -3.08 2.47 -8.58
CA THR A 368 -4.31 3.27 -8.60
C THR A 368 -5.54 2.36 -8.56
N PRO A 369 -6.70 2.85 -8.07
CA PRO A 369 -7.94 2.10 -8.09
C PRO A 369 -8.28 1.56 -9.49
N ALA A 370 -8.12 2.37 -10.54
CA ALA A 370 -8.36 1.93 -11.91
C ALA A 370 -7.41 0.83 -12.38
N GLN A 371 -6.11 0.93 -12.04
CA GLN A 371 -5.15 -0.13 -12.36
C GLN A 371 -5.53 -1.46 -11.70
N ILE A 372 -5.90 -1.41 -10.42
CA ILE A 372 -6.35 -2.60 -9.68
C ILE A 372 -7.64 -3.13 -10.31
N GLY A 373 -8.59 -2.26 -10.63
CA GLY A 373 -9.84 -2.65 -11.27
C GLY A 373 -9.64 -3.31 -12.62
N GLN A 374 -8.74 -2.79 -13.46
CA GLN A 374 -8.38 -3.40 -14.75
C GLN A 374 -7.73 -4.78 -14.57
N GLN A 375 -6.84 -4.93 -13.59
CA GLN A 375 -6.21 -6.23 -13.30
C GLN A 375 -7.22 -7.27 -12.80
N LEU A 376 -8.21 -6.84 -12.05
CA LEU A 376 -9.28 -7.68 -11.53
C LEU A 376 -10.40 -7.94 -12.56
N GLY A 377 -10.49 -7.12 -13.60
CA GLY A 377 -11.65 -7.10 -14.51
C GLY A 377 -12.90 -6.53 -13.83
N ALA A 378 -12.75 -5.68 -12.82
CA ALA A 378 -13.83 -5.00 -12.14
C ALA A 378 -14.29 -3.78 -12.93
N ALA A 379 -15.60 -3.60 -13.12
CA ALA A 379 -16.13 -2.40 -13.78
C ALA A 379 -15.96 -1.14 -12.91
N TYR A 380 -16.05 -1.32 -11.60
CA TYR A 380 -15.93 -0.24 -10.61
C TYR A 380 -15.02 -0.63 -9.47
N VAL A 381 -14.36 0.37 -8.87
CA VAL A 381 -13.53 0.20 -7.68
C VAL A 381 -13.97 1.19 -6.62
N LEU A 382 -14.31 0.69 -5.43
CA LEU A 382 -14.47 1.51 -4.23
C LEU A 382 -13.11 1.60 -3.52
N ALA A 383 -12.59 2.80 -3.40
CA ALA A 383 -11.37 3.10 -2.65
C ALA A 383 -11.68 4.17 -1.59
N GLY A 384 -10.86 4.25 -0.57
CA GLY A 384 -11.07 5.24 0.48
C GLY A 384 -9.97 5.29 1.51
N SER A 385 -10.16 6.17 2.48
CA SER A 385 -9.29 6.30 3.65
C SER A 385 -10.10 6.42 4.93
N LEU A 386 -9.51 5.97 6.02
CA LEU A 386 -10.10 6.00 7.36
C LEU A 386 -9.13 6.68 8.32
N ARG A 387 -9.66 7.60 9.13
CA ARG A 387 -8.92 8.24 10.22
C ARG A 387 -9.76 8.21 11.49
N ARG A 388 -9.24 7.55 12.50
CA ARG A 388 -9.80 7.53 13.85
C ARG A 388 -9.05 8.51 14.74
N ALA A 389 -9.75 9.31 15.52
CA ALA A 389 -9.19 10.23 16.50
C ALA A 389 -10.11 10.26 17.74
N GLY A 390 -9.79 9.44 18.74
CA GLY A 390 -10.65 9.26 19.92
C GLY A 390 -12.01 8.69 19.55
N SER A 391 -13.09 9.42 19.87
CA SER A 391 -14.47 9.05 19.53
C SER A 391 -14.89 9.46 18.12
N ARG A 392 -14.05 10.21 17.39
CA ARG A 392 -14.37 10.68 16.03
C ARG A 392 -13.78 9.78 14.96
N LEU A 393 -14.58 9.55 13.95
CA LEU A 393 -14.26 8.76 12.77
C LEU A 393 -14.46 9.61 11.52
N ARG A 394 -13.41 9.67 10.69
CA ARG A 394 -13.49 10.27 9.36
C ARG A 394 -13.25 9.20 8.33
N ILE A 395 -14.21 9.01 7.44
CA ILE A 395 -14.11 8.10 6.29
C ILE A 395 -14.26 8.94 5.03
N SER A 396 -13.32 8.78 4.10
CA SER A 396 -13.46 9.29 2.74
C SER A 396 -13.60 8.09 1.82
N ALA A 397 -14.61 8.08 0.96
CA ALA A 397 -14.87 6.99 0.04
C ALA A 397 -15.14 7.53 -1.36
N GLN A 398 -14.63 6.82 -2.37
CA GLN A 398 -14.85 7.15 -3.78
C GLN A 398 -15.10 5.89 -4.58
N LEU A 399 -16.09 5.93 -5.48
CA LEU A 399 -16.39 4.88 -6.45
C LEU A 399 -15.83 5.31 -7.81
N VAL A 400 -14.83 4.60 -8.30
CA VAL A 400 -14.11 4.90 -9.55
C VAL A 400 -14.58 3.94 -10.64
N ASP A 401 -14.93 4.45 -11.80
CA ASP A 401 -15.16 3.67 -13.01
C ASP A 401 -13.78 3.31 -13.62
N THR A 402 -13.52 2.02 -13.77
CA THR A 402 -12.20 1.52 -14.20
C THR A 402 -11.92 1.69 -15.68
N HIS A 403 -12.94 1.98 -16.49
CA HIS A 403 -12.79 2.26 -17.92
C HIS A 403 -12.44 3.72 -18.18
N THR A 404 -13.03 4.63 -17.39
CA THR A 404 -12.86 6.06 -17.56
C THR A 404 -11.83 6.67 -16.59
N ASP A 405 -11.47 5.94 -15.53
CA ASP A 405 -10.66 6.38 -14.39
C ASP A 405 -11.26 7.61 -13.66
N PHE A 406 -12.57 7.87 -13.87
CA PHE A 406 -13.25 8.96 -13.18
C PHE A 406 -14.09 8.45 -12.01
N PRO A 407 -14.09 9.16 -10.89
CA PRO A 407 -14.98 8.83 -9.80
C PRO A 407 -16.43 9.16 -10.19
N LEU A 408 -17.30 8.15 -10.10
CA LEU A 408 -18.75 8.32 -10.23
C LEU A 408 -19.37 8.96 -9.00
N TRP A 409 -18.72 8.77 -7.86
CA TRP A 409 -19.16 9.24 -6.57
C TRP A 409 -17.98 9.42 -5.64
N ILE A 410 -17.98 10.53 -4.90
CA ILE A 410 -17.01 10.83 -3.84
C ILE A 410 -17.80 11.41 -2.68
N GLU A 411 -17.56 10.89 -1.48
CA GLU A 411 -18.17 11.45 -0.27
C GLU A 411 -17.22 11.33 0.94
N ARG A 412 -17.40 12.24 1.88
CA ARG A 412 -16.63 12.29 3.12
C ARG A 412 -17.57 12.30 4.29
N TYR A 413 -17.38 11.36 5.17
CA TYR A 413 -18.12 11.19 6.40
C TYR A 413 -17.25 11.65 7.58
N ASP A 414 -17.76 12.59 8.36
CA ASP A 414 -17.15 13.02 9.63
C ASP A 414 -18.21 12.78 10.71
N ARG A 415 -18.08 11.70 11.44
CA ARG A 415 -19.09 11.16 12.35
C ARG A 415 -18.49 10.80 13.69
N GLU A 416 -19.33 10.65 14.70
CA GLU A 416 -18.96 9.98 15.93
C GLU A 416 -18.80 8.46 15.67
N MET A 417 -18.00 7.81 16.48
CA MET A 417 -17.74 6.37 16.36
C MET A 417 -19.03 5.53 16.44
N GLN A 418 -20.04 6.03 17.20
CA GLN A 418 -21.35 5.39 17.34
C GLN A 418 -22.14 5.30 16.03
N ASP A 419 -21.81 6.11 15.03
CA ASP A 419 -22.55 6.20 13.78
C ASP A 419 -21.89 5.33 12.68
N VAL A 420 -20.90 4.49 13.02
CA VAL A 420 -20.11 3.73 12.05
C VAL A 420 -20.97 2.82 11.16
N PHE A 421 -21.96 2.15 11.74
CA PHE A 421 -22.89 1.31 10.98
C PHE A 421 -23.75 2.12 10.02
N GLU A 422 -24.18 3.32 10.41
CA GLU A 422 -24.94 4.22 9.53
C GLU A 422 -24.10 4.65 8.33
N VAL A 423 -22.80 4.87 8.52
CA VAL A 423 -21.87 5.19 7.43
C VAL A 423 -21.71 4.02 6.46
N GLN A 424 -21.58 2.80 6.96
CA GLN A 424 -21.50 1.59 6.13
C GLN A 424 -22.77 1.41 5.29
N ASP A 425 -23.93 1.53 5.91
CA ASP A 425 -25.24 1.46 5.26
C ASP A 425 -25.41 2.57 4.20
N GLU A 426 -24.98 3.78 4.54
CA GLU A 426 -25.07 4.94 3.64
C GLU A 426 -24.16 4.74 2.42
N ILE A 427 -22.93 4.26 2.60
CA ILE A 427 -22.02 3.93 1.50
C ILE A 427 -22.67 2.89 0.57
N ALA A 428 -23.23 1.81 1.10
CA ALA A 428 -23.87 0.78 0.30
C ALA A 428 -25.04 1.32 -0.54
N ARG A 429 -25.93 2.12 0.08
CA ARG A 429 -27.07 2.76 -0.63
C ARG A 429 -26.60 3.76 -1.69
N LYS A 430 -25.57 4.56 -1.40
CA LYS A 430 -25.00 5.53 -2.35
C LYS A 430 -24.40 4.84 -3.56
N ILE A 431 -23.69 3.73 -3.36
CA ILE A 431 -23.12 2.93 -4.45
C ILE A 431 -24.24 2.32 -5.29
N ALA A 432 -25.28 1.73 -4.67
CA ALA A 432 -26.44 1.24 -5.40
C ALA A 432 -27.07 2.34 -6.26
N GLY A 433 -27.27 3.54 -5.70
CA GLY A 433 -27.79 4.70 -6.41
C GLY A 433 -26.89 5.18 -7.56
N ALA A 434 -25.59 5.30 -7.33
CA ALA A 434 -24.60 5.69 -8.35
C ALA A 434 -24.57 4.71 -9.53
N LEU A 435 -24.75 3.42 -9.23
CA LEU A 435 -24.83 2.33 -10.23
C LEU A 435 -26.25 2.14 -10.80
N ARG A 436 -27.22 2.99 -10.43
CA ARG A 436 -28.62 2.88 -10.83
C ARG A 436 -29.21 1.50 -10.59
N LEU A 437 -28.98 0.96 -9.39
CA LEU A 437 -29.58 -0.28 -8.90
C LEU A 437 -30.74 0.10 -7.99
N THR A 438 -31.89 -0.55 -8.17
CA THR A 438 -33.06 -0.37 -7.30
C THR A 438 -33.01 -1.47 -6.24
N LEU A 439 -32.91 -1.07 -4.97
CA LEU A 439 -32.94 -1.99 -3.85
C LEU A 439 -34.36 -2.45 -3.59
N SER A 440 -34.54 -3.76 -3.40
CA SER A 440 -35.81 -4.31 -2.92
C SER A 440 -35.98 -4.05 -1.41
N PRO A 441 -37.21 -4.05 -0.88
CA PRO A 441 -37.44 -3.92 0.58
C PRO A 441 -36.71 -4.97 1.42
N GLY A 442 -36.48 -6.17 0.87
CA GLY A 442 -35.70 -7.23 1.52
C GLY A 442 -34.21 -6.90 1.62
N GLU A 443 -33.63 -6.34 0.55
CA GLU A 443 -32.23 -5.89 0.52
C GLU A 443 -32.00 -4.69 1.42
N GLU A 444 -32.91 -3.72 1.43
CA GLU A 444 -32.84 -2.59 2.34
C GLU A 444 -32.84 -3.03 3.82
N LYS A 445 -33.71 -3.99 4.15
CA LYS A 445 -33.74 -4.58 5.49
C LYS A 445 -32.48 -5.35 5.81
N ALA A 446 -31.93 -6.09 4.83
CA ALA A 446 -30.70 -6.85 4.99
C ALA A 446 -29.47 -5.94 5.19
N ILE A 447 -29.39 -4.81 4.44
CA ILE A 447 -28.34 -3.81 4.60
C ILE A 447 -28.43 -3.14 5.98
N ALA A 448 -29.65 -2.81 6.44
CA ALA A 448 -29.86 -2.19 7.74
C ALA A 448 -29.70 -3.14 8.95
N ALA A 449 -29.47 -4.44 8.73
CA ALA A 449 -29.30 -5.42 9.81
C ALA A 449 -27.91 -5.30 10.45
N ARG A 450 -27.87 -4.82 11.69
CA ARG A 450 -26.63 -4.65 12.46
C ARG A 450 -26.25 -5.92 13.20
N PRO A 451 -24.96 -6.29 13.24
CA PRO A 451 -24.51 -7.46 13.99
C PRO A 451 -24.65 -7.28 15.52
N THR A 452 -24.57 -6.05 16.00
CA THR A 452 -24.78 -5.62 17.39
C THR A 452 -25.09 -4.10 17.39
N GLU A 453 -25.81 -3.64 18.41
CA GLU A 453 -26.00 -2.21 18.64
C GLU A 453 -24.94 -1.60 19.60
N ASN A 454 -24.14 -2.45 20.21
CA ASN A 454 -23.09 -2.05 21.12
C ASN A 454 -21.74 -1.93 20.43
N LEU A 455 -21.30 -0.70 20.20
CA LEU A 455 -20.04 -0.40 19.50
C LEU A 455 -18.79 -0.90 20.19
N GLN A 456 -18.79 -0.90 21.51
CA GLN A 456 -17.65 -1.43 22.26
C GLN A 456 -17.57 -2.95 22.11
N ALA A 457 -18.73 -3.62 22.08
CA ALA A 457 -18.80 -5.04 21.75
C ALA A 457 -18.31 -5.31 20.33
N TYR A 458 -18.67 -4.46 19.37
CA TYR A 458 -18.21 -4.56 18.02
C TYR A 458 -16.69 -4.34 17.88
N ASP A 459 -16.11 -3.35 18.56
CA ASP A 459 -14.65 -3.12 18.59
C ASP A 459 -13.90 -4.34 19.14
N PHE A 460 -14.37 -4.92 20.24
CA PHE A 460 -13.82 -6.17 20.77
C PHE A 460 -13.96 -7.33 19.79
N PHE A 461 -15.09 -7.45 19.10
CA PHE A 461 -15.29 -8.49 18.08
C PHE A 461 -14.28 -8.35 16.93
N LEU A 462 -14.06 -7.15 16.40
CA LEU A 462 -13.09 -6.91 15.33
C LEU A 462 -11.66 -7.25 15.75
N ARG A 463 -11.27 -6.91 16.98
CA ARG A 463 -9.98 -7.32 17.57
C ARG A 463 -9.89 -8.85 17.69
N GLY A 464 -10.92 -9.49 18.19
CA GLY A 464 -11.00 -10.95 18.28
C GLY A 464 -10.81 -11.62 16.93
N ARG A 465 -11.47 -11.10 15.87
CA ARG A 465 -11.33 -11.57 14.50
C ARG A 465 -9.91 -11.40 13.97
N SER A 466 -9.28 -10.26 14.22
CA SER A 466 -7.89 -10.00 13.83
C SER A 466 -6.92 -10.98 14.51
N TYR A 467 -7.08 -11.24 15.80
CA TYR A 467 -6.25 -12.20 16.51
C TYR A 467 -6.49 -13.64 16.04
N THR A 468 -7.74 -14.04 15.79
CA THR A 468 -8.08 -15.40 15.31
C THR A 468 -7.33 -15.76 14.02
N ARG A 469 -7.13 -14.80 13.14
CA ARG A 469 -6.43 -15.00 11.84
C ARG A 469 -4.95 -15.33 12.00
N ARG A 470 -4.30 -14.87 13.06
CA ARG A 470 -2.89 -15.13 13.29
C ARG A 470 -2.62 -16.57 13.78
N ARG A 471 -3.64 -17.25 14.28
CA ARG A 471 -3.64 -18.66 14.69
C ARG A 471 -2.48 -19.09 15.58
N THR A 472 -1.86 -18.19 16.34
CA THR A 472 -0.89 -18.57 17.35
C THR A 472 -1.61 -18.90 18.66
N ARG A 473 -1.00 -19.72 19.52
CA ARG A 473 -1.58 -20.04 20.83
C ARG A 473 -1.98 -18.78 21.59
N GLN A 474 -1.05 -17.84 21.70
CA GLN A 474 -1.27 -16.59 22.43
C GLN A 474 -2.34 -15.70 21.75
N ASP A 475 -2.31 -15.60 20.39
CA ASP A 475 -3.31 -14.82 19.68
C ASP A 475 -4.72 -15.43 19.82
N LEU A 476 -4.86 -16.76 19.84
CA LEU A 476 -6.14 -17.41 20.10
C LEU A 476 -6.64 -17.16 21.52
N GLU A 477 -5.75 -17.11 22.52
CA GLU A 477 -6.10 -16.73 23.89
C GLU A 477 -6.57 -15.26 23.96
N PHE A 478 -5.88 -14.34 23.26
CA PHE A 478 -6.34 -12.95 23.13
C PHE A 478 -7.66 -12.85 22.36
N ALA A 479 -7.82 -13.59 21.28
CA ALA A 479 -9.07 -13.62 20.52
C ALA A 479 -10.23 -14.04 21.40
N LEU A 480 -10.06 -15.10 22.18
CA LEU A 480 -11.06 -15.59 23.12
C LEU A 480 -11.46 -14.52 24.12
N GLN A 481 -10.48 -13.86 24.74
CA GLN A 481 -10.73 -12.77 25.69
C GLN A 481 -11.50 -11.61 25.04
N MET A 482 -11.17 -11.25 23.80
CA MET A 482 -11.86 -10.18 23.07
C MET A 482 -13.31 -10.57 22.79
N TYR A 483 -13.57 -11.78 22.33
CA TYR A 483 -14.94 -12.25 22.09
C TYR A 483 -15.74 -12.39 23.39
N GLU A 484 -15.13 -12.82 24.49
CA GLU A 484 -15.78 -12.86 25.80
C GLU A 484 -16.16 -11.48 26.30
N ASN A 485 -15.29 -10.47 26.09
CA ASN A 485 -15.63 -9.08 26.39
C ASN A 485 -16.79 -8.60 25.52
N ALA A 486 -16.81 -8.97 24.22
CA ALA A 486 -17.89 -8.61 23.33
C ALA A 486 -19.25 -9.17 23.78
N VAL A 487 -19.33 -10.47 24.12
CA VAL A 487 -20.58 -11.08 24.61
C VAL A 487 -20.95 -10.61 26.02
N GLY A 488 -19.97 -10.19 26.84
CA GLY A 488 -20.20 -9.58 28.16
C GLY A 488 -20.92 -8.22 28.01
N LEU A 489 -20.62 -7.46 26.95
CA LEU A 489 -21.26 -6.17 26.67
C LEU A 489 -22.58 -6.33 25.89
N ASP A 490 -22.67 -7.31 25.00
CA ASP A 490 -23.88 -7.64 24.27
C ASP A 490 -24.13 -9.16 24.25
N PRO A 491 -24.94 -9.68 25.18
CA PRO A 491 -25.29 -11.10 25.24
C PRO A 491 -26.12 -11.64 24.06
N LYS A 492 -26.51 -10.77 23.10
CA LYS A 492 -27.23 -11.15 21.88
C LYS A 492 -26.32 -11.16 20.65
N PHE A 493 -25.03 -10.92 20.80
CA PHE A 493 -24.08 -10.83 19.68
C PHE A 493 -23.71 -12.23 19.13
N ALA A 494 -24.47 -12.74 18.18
CA ALA A 494 -24.33 -14.08 17.60
C ALA A 494 -22.92 -14.36 17.05
N LEU A 495 -22.34 -13.41 16.29
CA LEU A 495 -21.03 -13.56 15.67
C LEU A 495 -19.89 -13.66 16.69
N ALA A 496 -20.01 -12.99 17.83
CA ALA A 496 -19.00 -13.10 18.90
C ALA A 496 -19.05 -14.49 19.56
N TYR A 497 -20.23 -15.07 19.77
CA TYR A 497 -20.36 -16.45 20.21
C TYR A 497 -19.81 -17.46 19.17
N ALA A 498 -20.04 -17.23 17.88
CA ALA A 498 -19.45 -18.03 16.82
C ALA A 498 -17.91 -17.95 16.84
N GLY A 499 -17.36 -16.76 17.11
CA GLY A 499 -15.92 -16.56 17.32
C GLY A 499 -15.37 -17.38 18.49
N ILE A 500 -16.04 -17.35 19.65
CA ILE A 500 -15.67 -18.19 20.82
C ILE A 500 -15.68 -19.67 20.45
N ALA A 501 -16.74 -20.15 19.79
CA ALA A 501 -16.86 -21.55 19.40
C ALA A 501 -15.74 -21.99 18.46
N SER A 502 -15.47 -21.20 17.42
CA SER A 502 -14.40 -21.48 16.45
C SER A 502 -13.02 -21.48 17.09
N VAL A 503 -12.72 -20.46 17.90
CA VAL A 503 -11.41 -20.34 18.59
C VAL A 503 -11.20 -21.52 19.54
N CYS A 504 -12.21 -21.90 20.34
CA CYS A 504 -12.10 -23.03 21.27
C CYS A 504 -11.92 -24.37 20.52
N ALA A 505 -12.62 -24.57 19.38
CA ALA A 505 -12.46 -25.76 18.57
C ALA A 505 -11.07 -25.82 17.93
N ILE A 506 -10.57 -24.73 17.37
CA ILE A 506 -9.22 -24.63 16.79
C ILE A 506 -8.18 -24.88 17.89
N TYR A 507 -8.34 -24.27 19.06
CA TYR A 507 -7.42 -24.45 20.19
C TYR A 507 -7.37 -25.90 20.66
N HIS A 508 -8.53 -26.55 20.72
CA HIS A 508 -8.61 -27.98 21.02
C HIS A 508 -7.84 -28.84 20.02
N PHE A 509 -7.95 -28.55 18.74
CA PHE A 509 -7.26 -29.33 17.70
C PHE A 509 -5.77 -29.07 17.63
N ASP A 510 -5.39 -27.81 17.64
CA ASP A 510 -4.03 -27.41 17.29
C ASP A 510 -3.09 -27.37 18.53
N TYR A 511 -3.64 -27.25 19.76
CA TYR A 511 -2.82 -27.01 20.95
C TYR A 511 -3.11 -27.91 22.14
N GLU A 512 -4.38 -28.08 22.58
CA GLU A 512 -4.69 -28.74 23.84
C GLU A 512 -6.02 -29.52 23.79
N ARG A 513 -5.96 -30.84 23.69
CA ARG A 513 -7.14 -31.70 23.61
C ARG A 513 -7.68 -32.02 25.04
N THR A 514 -8.38 -31.04 25.61
CA THR A 514 -9.05 -31.22 26.91
C THR A 514 -10.58 -30.99 26.76
N PRO A 515 -11.40 -31.62 27.60
CA PRO A 515 -12.86 -31.42 27.62
C PRO A 515 -13.26 -29.96 27.79
N LYS A 516 -12.47 -29.17 28.52
CA LYS A 516 -12.69 -27.75 28.77
C LYS A 516 -12.97 -26.97 27.47
N TRP A 517 -12.17 -27.22 26.43
CA TRP A 517 -12.25 -26.49 25.16
C TRP A 517 -13.44 -26.93 24.32
N THR A 518 -13.73 -28.23 24.27
CA THR A 518 -14.91 -28.79 23.57
C THR A 518 -16.22 -28.39 24.20
N GLU A 519 -16.33 -28.44 25.55
CA GLU A 519 -17.51 -27.98 26.27
C GLU A 519 -17.79 -26.51 26.06
N LYS A 520 -16.76 -25.67 26.13
CA LYS A 520 -16.88 -24.22 25.86
C LYS A 520 -17.26 -23.95 24.40
N ALA A 521 -16.65 -24.63 23.47
CA ALA A 521 -17.01 -24.54 22.03
C ALA A 521 -18.47 -24.92 21.79
N LEU A 522 -18.93 -26.02 22.36
CA LEU A 522 -20.32 -26.51 22.27
C LEU A 522 -21.32 -25.50 22.84
N ALA A 523 -21.05 -24.99 24.04
CA ALA A 523 -21.91 -23.99 24.69
C ALA A 523 -22.03 -22.70 23.85
N ALA A 524 -20.91 -22.19 23.38
CA ALA A 524 -20.88 -21.00 22.54
C ALA A 524 -21.57 -21.22 21.20
N SER A 525 -21.35 -22.37 20.53
CA SER A 525 -21.98 -22.72 19.27
C SER A 525 -23.51 -22.86 19.39
N ARG A 526 -24.01 -23.45 20.48
CA ARG A 526 -25.45 -23.50 20.75
C ARG A 526 -26.03 -22.09 20.88
N ARG A 527 -25.38 -21.23 21.65
CA ARG A 527 -25.84 -19.87 21.85
C ARG A 527 -25.80 -19.04 20.55
N ALA A 528 -24.74 -19.18 19.74
CA ALA A 528 -24.66 -18.56 18.43
C ALA A 528 -25.82 -19.02 17.51
N SER A 529 -26.10 -20.33 17.48
CA SER A 529 -27.18 -20.91 16.67
C SER A 529 -28.59 -20.49 17.10
N GLU A 530 -28.81 -20.21 18.40
CA GLU A 530 -30.06 -19.67 18.91
C GLU A 530 -30.30 -18.23 18.43
N LEU A 531 -29.22 -17.44 18.35
CA LEU A 531 -29.27 -16.02 18.04
C LEU A 531 -29.26 -15.71 16.54
N GLY A 532 -28.56 -16.50 15.74
CA GLY A 532 -28.40 -16.27 14.30
C GLY A 532 -28.14 -17.56 13.53
N PRO A 533 -29.12 -18.49 13.43
CA PRO A 533 -28.90 -19.82 12.81
C PRO A 533 -28.51 -19.78 11.35
N ASP A 534 -28.91 -18.74 10.61
CA ASP A 534 -28.68 -18.61 9.16
C ASP A 534 -27.37 -17.90 8.81
N LEU A 535 -26.63 -17.38 9.81
CA LEU A 535 -25.36 -16.70 9.57
C LEU A 535 -24.29 -17.72 9.16
N PRO A 536 -23.60 -17.52 8.01
CA PRO A 536 -22.57 -18.43 7.52
C PRO A 536 -21.47 -18.69 8.55
N GLU A 537 -21.03 -17.68 9.28
CA GLU A 537 -20.01 -17.76 10.33
C GLU A 537 -20.48 -18.64 11.51
N VAL A 538 -21.75 -18.57 11.85
CA VAL A 538 -22.36 -19.43 12.90
C VAL A 538 -22.42 -20.87 12.42
N GLN A 539 -22.75 -21.12 11.16
CA GLN A 539 -22.76 -22.45 10.55
C GLN A 539 -21.34 -23.05 10.51
N VAL A 540 -20.33 -22.28 10.14
CA VAL A 540 -18.92 -22.74 10.19
C VAL A 540 -18.50 -23.05 11.63
N ALA A 541 -18.84 -22.23 12.59
CA ALA A 541 -18.53 -22.48 14.00
C ALA A 541 -19.20 -23.78 14.51
N LYS A 542 -20.45 -24.02 14.14
CA LYS A 542 -21.16 -25.27 14.42
C LYS A 542 -20.47 -26.49 13.80
N ALA A 543 -20.04 -26.36 12.54
CA ALA A 543 -19.34 -27.43 11.84
C ALA A 543 -17.96 -27.72 12.46
N TRP A 544 -17.24 -26.72 12.96
CA TRP A 544 -16.02 -26.93 13.73
C TRP A 544 -16.25 -27.78 14.97
N VAL A 545 -17.33 -27.53 15.71
CA VAL A 545 -17.68 -28.31 16.90
C VAL A 545 -18.00 -29.75 16.52
N LEU A 546 -18.82 -29.97 15.47
CA LEU A 546 -19.14 -31.30 14.97
C LEU A 546 -17.90 -32.06 14.50
N HIS A 547 -16.98 -31.39 13.80
CA HIS A 547 -15.70 -31.98 13.41
C HIS A 547 -14.87 -32.38 14.65
N SER A 548 -14.86 -31.55 15.70
CA SER A 548 -14.16 -31.87 16.96
C SER A 548 -14.75 -33.08 17.69
N GLU A 549 -16.03 -33.36 17.50
CA GLU A 549 -16.70 -34.54 18.01
C GLU A 549 -16.55 -35.79 17.10
N GLY A 550 -15.82 -35.67 15.97
CA GLY A 550 -15.67 -36.74 14.97
C GLY A 550 -16.86 -36.91 14.04
N LYS A 551 -17.87 -36.05 14.11
CA LYS A 551 -19.08 -36.07 13.27
C LYS A 551 -18.82 -35.42 11.92
N ASN A 552 -17.85 -35.97 11.18
CA ASN A 552 -17.33 -35.37 9.93
C ASN A 552 -18.40 -35.24 8.84
N ALA A 553 -19.31 -36.23 8.69
CA ALA A 553 -20.35 -36.19 7.67
C ALA A 553 -21.33 -35.02 7.87
N GLU A 554 -21.73 -34.74 9.13
CA GLU A 554 -22.60 -33.62 9.47
C GLU A 554 -21.88 -32.29 9.28
N ALA A 555 -20.61 -32.19 9.70
CA ALA A 555 -19.79 -31.00 9.49
C ALA A 555 -19.65 -30.68 7.99
N GLN A 556 -19.32 -31.67 7.16
CA GLN A 556 -19.20 -31.53 5.70
C GLN A 556 -20.50 -31.06 5.06
N ALA A 557 -21.65 -31.63 5.45
CA ALA A 557 -22.95 -31.23 4.93
C ALA A 557 -23.24 -29.74 5.16
N ILE A 558 -22.96 -29.25 6.39
CA ILE A 558 -23.12 -27.84 6.73
C ILE A 558 -22.18 -26.97 5.92
N VAL A 559 -20.88 -27.30 5.89
CA VAL A 559 -19.88 -26.45 5.24
C VAL A 559 -20.05 -26.41 3.73
N ARG A 560 -20.48 -27.51 3.06
CA ARG A 560 -20.83 -27.49 1.64
C ARG A 560 -21.95 -26.47 1.36
N GLY A 561 -22.95 -26.37 2.24
CA GLY A 561 -23.99 -25.35 2.14
C GLY A 561 -23.43 -23.93 2.26
N VAL A 562 -22.49 -23.73 3.19
CA VAL A 562 -21.84 -22.43 3.38
C VAL A 562 -21.00 -22.06 2.16
N VAL A 563 -20.11 -22.92 1.67
CA VAL A 563 -19.25 -22.58 0.52
C VAL A 563 -20.04 -22.39 -0.78
N ALA A 564 -21.21 -23.03 -0.91
CA ALA A 564 -22.10 -22.83 -2.05
C ALA A 564 -22.78 -21.44 -2.03
N SER A 565 -23.13 -20.92 -0.84
CA SER A 565 -23.81 -19.64 -0.67
C SER A 565 -22.86 -18.47 -0.47
N LYS A 566 -21.74 -18.69 0.26
CA LYS A 566 -20.72 -17.70 0.57
C LYS A 566 -19.33 -18.36 0.47
N PRO A 567 -18.78 -18.49 -0.74
CA PRO A 567 -17.49 -19.18 -0.97
C PRO A 567 -16.33 -18.61 -0.17
N ASP A 568 -16.33 -17.30 0.10
CA ASP A 568 -15.31 -16.57 0.84
C ASP A 568 -15.53 -16.51 2.36
N CYS A 569 -16.47 -17.33 2.89
CA CYS A 569 -16.66 -17.43 4.32
C CYS A 569 -15.39 -17.94 5.00
N GLU A 570 -14.85 -17.13 5.91
CA GLU A 570 -13.55 -17.38 6.55
C GLU A 570 -13.47 -18.75 7.22
N GLY A 571 -12.44 -19.53 6.86
CA GLY A 571 -12.17 -20.85 7.42
C GLY A 571 -13.07 -21.97 6.89
N ALA A 572 -14.08 -21.70 6.05
CA ALA A 572 -15.00 -22.73 5.55
C ALA A 572 -14.28 -23.77 4.69
N TYR A 573 -13.52 -23.37 3.68
CA TYR A 573 -12.78 -24.30 2.83
C TYR A 573 -11.69 -25.07 3.57
N TYR A 574 -11.02 -24.43 4.53
CA TYR A 574 -10.03 -25.13 5.35
C TYR A 574 -10.69 -26.24 6.20
N LEU A 575 -11.82 -25.94 6.84
CA LEU A 575 -12.57 -26.93 7.62
C LEU A 575 -13.11 -28.07 6.73
N LEU A 576 -13.67 -27.73 5.55
CA LEU A 576 -14.14 -28.72 4.61
C LEU A 576 -12.99 -29.63 4.17
N GLY A 577 -11.87 -29.05 3.76
CA GLY A 577 -10.70 -29.81 3.34
C GLY A 577 -10.13 -30.71 4.43
N ARG A 578 -10.02 -30.20 5.65
CA ARG A 578 -9.57 -30.98 6.80
C ARG A 578 -10.52 -32.15 7.11
N SER A 579 -11.82 -31.90 7.07
CA SER A 579 -12.83 -32.93 7.32
C SER A 579 -12.86 -34.00 6.20
N LEU A 580 -12.73 -33.61 4.94
CA LEU A 580 -12.66 -34.52 3.79
C LEU A 580 -11.39 -35.39 3.87
N PHE A 581 -10.25 -34.80 4.19
CA PHE A 581 -9.00 -35.55 4.38
C PHE A 581 -9.14 -36.58 5.51
N SER A 582 -9.67 -36.15 6.67
CA SER A 582 -9.89 -37.03 7.82
C SER A 582 -10.86 -38.19 7.52
N SER A 583 -11.78 -38.01 6.57
CA SER A 583 -12.73 -39.06 6.11
C SER A 583 -12.22 -39.90 4.96
N GLY A 584 -11.07 -39.53 4.35
CA GLY A 584 -10.52 -40.23 3.18
C GLY A 584 -11.18 -39.86 1.84
N ASN A 585 -11.96 -38.77 1.80
CA ASN A 585 -12.63 -38.28 0.59
C ASN A 585 -11.70 -37.43 -0.28
N TYR A 586 -10.57 -38.02 -0.71
CA TYR A 586 -9.49 -37.31 -1.39
C TYR A 586 -9.88 -36.79 -2.78
N GLN A 587 -10.79 -37.47 -3.50
CA GLN A 587 -11.21 -37.04 -4.84
C GLN A 587 -11.98 -35.71 -4.78
N GLU A 588 -12.94 -35.59 -3.89
CA GLU A 588 -13.68 -34.33 -3.68
C GLU A 588 -12.75 -33.18 -3.25
N LEU A 589 -11.76 -33.49 -2.42
CA LEU A 589 -10.74 -32.54 -1.99
C LEU A 589 -9.89 -32.03 -3.17
N ALA A 590 -9.52 -32.92 -4.09
CA ALA A 590 -8.79 -32.54 -5.29
C ALA A 590 -9.66 -31.73 -6.27
N ASP A 591 -10.93 -32.07 -6.40
CA ASP A 591 -11.86 -31.39 -7.32
C ASP A 591 -12.19 -29.96 -6.87
N MET A 592 -12.20 -29.69 -5.56
CA MET A 592 -12.43 -28.35 -5.02
C MET A 592 -11.17 -27.49 -4.92
N ALA A 593 -9.98 -28.02 -5.23
CA ALA A 593 -8.68 -27.39 -4.90
C ALA A 593 -8.56 -25.95 -5.42
N ASP A 594 -8.83 -25.70 -6.71
CA ASP A 594 -8.70 -24.38 -7.31
C ASP A 594 -9.69 -23.38 -6.71
N ALA A 595 -10.96 -23.79 -6.57
CA ALA A 595 -12.00 -22.93 -5.97
C ALA A 595 -11.67 -22.62 -4.51
N ALA A 596 -11.17 -23.60 -3.76
CA ALA A 596 -10.79 -23.40 -2.36
C ALA A 596 -9.60 -22.44 -2.21
N ILE A 597 -8.58 -22.56 -3.04
CA ILE A 597 -7.40 -21.68 -3.00
C ILE A 597 -7.78 -20.27 -3.42
N GLU A 598 -8.58 -20.11 -4.46
CA GLU A 598 -9.05 -18.81 -4.92
C GLU A 598 -9.90 -18.09 -3.85
N ALA A 599 -10.85 -18.82 -3.26
CA ALA A 599 -11.74 -18.27 -2.25
C ALA A 599 -11.04 -17.99 -0.89
N SER A 600 -9.96 -18.71 -0.57
CA SER A 600 -9.22 -18.53 0.69
C SER A 600 -8.17 -17.40 0.64
N GLY A 601 -7.73 -16.98 -0.54
CA GLY A 601 -6.79 -15.88 -0.73
C GLY A 601 -5.45 -16.09 -0.03
N GLU A 602 -5.15 -15.30 0.99
CA GLU A 602 -3.90 -15.37 1.76
C GLU A 602 -3.93 -16.42 2.89
N ASP A 603 -5.07 -17.11 3.14
CA ASP A 603 -5.12 -18.19 4.13
C ASP A 603 -4.37 -19.43 3.62
N TYR A 604 -3.07 -19.46 3.93
CA TYR A 604 -2.19 -20.56 3.55
C TYR A 604 -2.56 -21.92 4.16
N SER A 605 -3.45 -21.93 5.17
CA SER A 605 -3.87 -23.18 5.84
C SER A 605 -4.58 -24.15 4.90
N VAL A 606 -5.30 -23.62 3.90
CA VAL A 606 -6.07 -24.41 2.92
C VAL A 606 -5.20 -25.36 2.10
N PHE A 607 -3.93 -24.99 1.86
CA PHE A 607 -3.01 -25.80 1.05
C PHE A 607 -2.69 -27.15 1.68
N VAL A 608 -2.66 -27.24 3.01
CA VAL A 608 -2.23 -28.46 3.72
C VAL A 608 -3.16 -29.64 3.41
N PRO A 609 -4.48 -29.61 3.66
CA PRO A 609 -5.35 -30.72 3.35
C PRO A 609 -5.43 -31.02 1.85
N ILE A 610 -5.36 -29.99 0.99
CA ILE A 610 -5.41 -30.17 -0.47
C ILE A 610 -4.17 -30.91 -0.97
N LEU A 611 -2.97 -30.50 -0.57
CA LEU A 611 -1.73 -31.16 -0.98
C LEU A 611 -1.69 -32.61 -0.49
N ASN A 612 -2.08 -32.87 0.77
CA ASN A 612 -2.13 -34.22 1.31
C ASN A 612 -3.13 -35.09 0.55
N GLY A 613 -4.29 -34.57 0.14
CA GLY A 613 -5.26 -35.29 -0.67
C GLY A 613 -4.77 -35.59 -2.08
N LEU A 614 -4.09 -34.62 -2.74
CA LEU A 614 -3.50 -34.80 -4.06
C LEU A 614 -2.36 -35.82 -4.04
N LEU A 615 -1.52 -35.80 -3.02
CA LEU A 615 -0.46 -36.78 -2.81
C LEU A 615 -1.04 -38.20 -2.59
N ALA A 616 -2.08 -38.32 -1.77
CA ALA A 616 -2.75 -39.60 -1.54
C ALA A 616 -3.37 -40.20 -2.80
N LEU A 617 -3.74 -39.36 -3.79
CA LEU A 617 -4.26 -39.78 -5.10
C LEU A 617 -3.19 -40.00 -6.16
N GLY A 618 -1.91 -39.68 -5.88
CA GLY A 618 -0.82 -39.74 -6.86
C GLY A 618 -0.94 -38.73 -8.02
N LYS A 619 -1.62 -37.58 -7.81
CA LYS A 619 -1.82 -36.52 -8.82
C LYS A 619 -0.62 -35.57 -8.90
N GLU A 620 0.51 -36.06 -9.42
CA GLU A 620 1.80 -35.35 -9.37
C GLU A 620 1.79 -33.95 -9.98
N ASP A 621 1.19 -33.76 -11.18
CA ASP A 621 1.17 -32.47 -11.85
C ASP A 621 0.33 -31.43 -11.09
N GLN A 622 -0.83 -31.83 -10.58
CA GLN A 622 -1.68 -30.97 -9.75
C GLN A 622 -0.96 -30.63 -8.44
N THR A 623 -0.32 -31.60 -7.82
CA THR A 623 0.48 -31.42 -6.59
C THR A 623 1.59 -30.41 -6.81
N ARG A 624 2.32 -30.50 -7.92
CA ARG A 624 3.40 -29.57 -8.27
C ARG A 624 2.88 -28.15 -8.41
N ASN A 625 1.78 -27.94 -9.14
CA ASN A 625 1.16 -26.64 -9.35
C ASN A 625 0.67 -26.02 -8.02
N VAL A 626 -0.10 -26.78 -7.25
CA VAL A 626 -0.64 -26.31 -5.95
C VAL A 626 0.50 -26.01 -4.97
N ARG A 627 1.54 -26.82 -4.94
CA ARG A 627 2.72 -26.61 -4.08
C ARG A 627 3.49 -25.33 -4.44
N GLN A 628 3.61 -25.02 -5.73
CA GLN A 628 4.23 -23.77 -6.17
C GLN A 628 3.43 -22.55 -5.70
N ARG A 629 2.10 -22.60 -5.80
CA ARG A 629 1.21 -21.55 -5.26
C ARG A 629 1.34 -21.42 -3.74
N ALA A 630 1.41 -22.55 -3.04
CA ALA A 630 1.59 -22.58 -1.58
C ALA A 630 2.91 -21.95 -1.15
N VAL A 631 4.02 -22.27 -1.81
CA VAL A 631 5.34 -21.68 -1.54
C VAL A 631 5.28 -20.16 -1.72
N GLN A 632 4.75 -19.69 -2.84
CA GLN A 632 4.63 -18.25 -3.10
C GLN A 632 3.78 -17.52 -2.03
N THR A 633 2.66 -18.12 -1.63
CA THR A 633 1.79 -17.55 -0.59
C THR A 633 2.52 -17.47 0.76
N LEU A 634 3.24 -18.53 1.12
CA LEU A 634 3.99 -18.59 2.38
C LEU A 634 5.22 -17.69 2.38
N GLU A 635 5.96 -17.57 1.26
CA GLU A 635 7.07 -16.60 1.13
C GLU A 635 6.56 -15.17 1.35
N ASN A 636 5.43 -14.81 0.75
CA ASN A 636 4.79 -13.51 0.95
C ASN A 636 4.36 -13.30 2.41
N GLN A 637 3.82 -14.34 3.06
CA GLN A 637 3.40 -14.28 4.46
C GLN A 637 4.61 -14.08 5.39
N VAL A 638 5.68 -14.86 5.22
CA VAL A 638 6.90 -14.75 6.03
C VAL A 638 7.61 -13.40 5.82
N ALA A 639 7.54 -12.83 4.61
CA ALA A 639 8.08 -11.49 4.36
C ALA A 639 7.28 -10.39 5.09
N LYS A 640 5.94 -10.54 5.18
CA LYS A 640 5.04 -9.59 5.89
C LYS A 640 5.11 -9.77 7.42
N VAL A 641 5.20 -11.02 7.88
CA VAL A 641 5.16 -11.40 9.31
C VAL A 641 6.32 -12.36 9.60
N PRO A 642 7.53 -11.82 9.80
CA PRO A 642 8.73 -12.65 10.01
C PRO A 642 8.68 -13.59 11.22
N GLU A 643 7.83 -13.28 12.21
CA GLU A 643 7.60 -14.08 13.43
C GLU A 643 6.50 -15.13 13.29
N ASP A 644 5.90 -15.30 12.10
CA ASP A 644 4.91 -16.36 11.87
C ASP A 644 5.59 -17.74 11.81
N ALA A 645 5.77 -18.33 12.97
CA ALA A 645 6.43 -19.63 13.11
C ALA A 645 5.71 -20.76 12.36
N ARG A 646 4.37 -20.70 12.27
CA ARG A 646 3.59 -21.70 11.53
C ARG A 646 3.81 -21.60 10.02
N ALA A 647 3.76 -20.40 9.47
CA ALA A 647 4.05 -20.18 8.05
C ALA A 647 5.47 -20.65 7.71
N ARG A 648 6.46 -20.32 8.55
CA ARG A 648 7.84 -20.79 8.37
C ARG A 648 7.97 -22.31 8.39
N SER A 649 7.29 -22.99 9.32
CA SER A 649 7.34 -24.45 9.42
C SER A 649 6.72 -25.14 8.20
N LEU A 650 5.61 -24.62 7.67
CA LEU A 650 5.01 -25.14 6.45
C LEU A 650 5.85 -24.81 5.21
N LEU A 651 6.45 -23.63 5.15
CA LEU A 651 7.37 -23.25 4.10
C LEU A 651 8.58 -24.16 4.07
N ALA A 652 9.14 -24.50 5.24
CA ALA A 652 10.23 -25.46 5.39
C ALA A 652 9.87 -26.83 4.82
N ASN A 653 8.67 -27.33 5.14
CA ASN A 653 8.20 -28.61 4.61
C ASN A 653 8.06 -28.55 3.07
N PHE A 654 7.45 -27.51 2.53
CA PHE A 654 7.29 -27.41 1.07
C PHE A 654 8.63 -27.17 0.34
N TYR A 655 9.58 -26.43 0.95
CA TYR A 655 10.94 -26.30 0.41
C TYR A 655 11.67 -27.65 0.33
N SER A 656 11.55 -28.49 1.38
CA SER A 656 12.16 -29.82 1.38
C SER A 656 11.62 -30.70 0.25
N GLN A 657 10.31 -30.60 -0.04
CA GLN A 657 9.65 -31.36 -1.10
C GLN A 657 9.99 -30.90 -2.53
N ILE A 658 10.55 -29.69 -2.69
CA ILE A 658 11.02 -29.16 -3.99
C ILE A 658 12.55 -29.11 -4.12
N GLY A 659 13.27 -29.72 -3.17
CA GLY A 659 14.72 -29.83 -3.20
C GLY A 659 15.50 -28.59 -2.71
N ARG A 660 14.82 -27.58 -2.14
CA ARG A 660 15.45 -26.40 -1.51
C ARG A 660 15.89 -26.72 -0.08
N THR A 661 16.82 -27.68 0.07
CA THR A 661 17.20 -28.28 1.36
C THR A 661 17.75 -27.26 2.37
N GLU A 662 18.62 -26.35 1.94
CA GLU A 662 19.24 -25.36 2.84
C GLU A 662 18.18 -24.37 3.35
N ASP A 663 17.31 -23.92 2.47
CA ASP A 663 16.18 -23.04 2.83
C ASP A 663 15.21 -23.74 3.79
N ALA A 664 14.90 -25.02 3.53
CA ALA A 664 14.04 -25.83 4.39
C ALA A 664 14.60 -25.94 5.81
N VAL A 665 15.89 -26.27 5.95
CA VAL A 665 16.54 -26.39 7.27
C VAL A 665 16.56 -25.03 8.00
N ARG A 666 16.87 -23.96 7.29
CA ARG A 666 16.90 -22.60 7.86
C ARG A 666 15.53 -22.19 8.41
N GLU A 667 14.46 -22.29 7.61
CA GLU A 667 13.12 -21.90 8.01
C GLU A 667 12.58 -22.78 9.15
N MET A 668 12.86 -24.08 9.12
CA MET A 668 12.51 -25.03 10.17
C MET A 668 13.18 -24.67 11.51
N GLN A 669 14.49 -24.43 11.51
CA GLN A 669 15.22 -24.04 12.71
C GLN A 669 14.72 -22.72 13.28
N PHE A 670 14.42 -21.76 12.41
CA PHE A 670 13.87 -20.47 12.81
C PHE A 670 12.48 -20.62 13.45
N ALA A 671 11.61 -21.44 12.84
CA ALA A 671 10.28 -21.71 13.36
C ALA A 671 10.32 -22.32 14.77
N VAL A 672 11.16 -23.35 14.95
CA VAL A 672 11.33 -24.01 16.26
C VAL A 672 11.94 -23.06 17.29
N ALA A 673 12.91 -22.21 16.91
CA ALA A 673 13.52 -21.23 17.81
C ALA A 673 12.51 -20.19 18.29
N LEU A 674 11.58 -19.78 17.45
CA LEU A 674 10.49 -18.85 17.82
C LEU A 674 9.54 -19.47 18.86
N ARG A 675 9.28 -20.79 18.79
CA ARG A 675 8.32 -21.51 19.66
C ARG A 675 8.78 -22.95 19.94
N PRO A 676 9.73 -23.12 20.86
CA PRO A 676 10.37 -24.41 21.08
C PRO A 676 9.49 -25.49 21.71
N THR A 677 8.33 -25.14 22.26
CA THR A 677 7.38 -26.07 22.89
C THR A 677 6.06 -26.24 22.12
N ASP A 678 5.99 -25.72 20.89
CA ASP A 678 4.77 -25.82 20.08
C ASP A 678 4.67 -27.23 19.46
N PRO A 679 3.62 -28.00 19.77
CA PRO A 679 3.46 -29.37 19.29
C PRO A 679 3.32 -29.49 17.77
N THR A 680 2.65 -28.52 17.14
CA THR A 680 2.45 -28.51 15.68
C THR A 680 3.72 -28.22 14.91
N LEU A 681 4.59 -27.35 15.47
CA LEU A 681 5.89 -27.09 14.83
C LEU A 681 6.80 -28.31 14.85
N HIS A 682 6.83 -29.06 15.96
CA HIS A 682 7.60 -30.31 16.03
C HIS A 682 7.04 -31.38 15.10
N TYR A 683 5.72 -31.44 14.94
CA TYR A 683 5.09 -32.31 13.95
C TYR A 683 5.50 -31.93 12.52
N ASN A 684 5.40 -30.67 12.13
CA ASN A 684 5.82 -30.19 10.81
C ASN A 684 7.34 -30.38 10.60
N THR A 685 8.13 -30.26 11.67
CA THR A 685 9.58 -30.56 11.64
C THR A 685 9.83 -32.03 11.31
N ALA A 686 9.03 -32.94 11.85
CA ALA A 686 9.11 -34.36 11.51
C ALA A 686 8.78 -34.62 10.04
N CYS A 687 7.73 -33.98 9.50
CA CYS A 687 7.39 -34.06 8.07
C CYS A 687 8.56 -33.55 7.20
N THR A 688 9.16 -32.40 7.58
CA THR A 688 10.32 -31.85 6.88
C THR A 688 11.51 -32.81 6.88
N TYR A 689 11.84 -33.43 8.02
CA TYR A 689 12.91 -34.41 8.11
C TYR A 689 12.61 -35.70 7.32
N CYS A 690 11.34 -36.15 7.28
CA CYS A 690 10.93 -37.27 6.43
C CYS A 690 11.17 -36.94 4.94
N ALA A 691 10.79 -35.77 4.47
CA ALA A 691 11.03 -35.35 3.09
C ALA A 691 12.53 -35.25 2.75
N LEU A 692 13.40 -34.98 3.75
CA LEU A 692 14.84 -34.96 3.64
C LEU A 692 15.50 -36.37 3.85
N GLY A 693 14.71 -37.41 4.07
CA GLY A 693 15.20 -38.78 4.33
C GLY A 693 15.88 -39.00 5.70
N ARG A 694 15.72 -38.03 6.63
CA ARG A 694 16.36 -38.03 7.94
C ARG A 694 15.49 -38.69 9.01
N LYS A 695 15.36 -40.00 8.93
CA LYS A 695 14.45 -40.83 9.73
C LYS A 695 14.58 -40.67 11.24
N SER A 696 15.80 -40.68 11.78
CA SER A 696 16.03 -40.54 13.21
C SER A 696 15.61 -39.19 13.76
N ASP A 697 15.91 -38.11 13.03
CA ASP A 697 15.54 -36.75 13.42
C ASP A 697 14.01 -36.55 13.35
N ALA A 698 13.37 -37.19 12.35
CA ALA A 698 11.93 -37.19 12.23
C ALA A 698 11.22 -37.85 13.41
N LEU A 699 11.71 -39.05 13.86
CA LEU A 699 11.21 -39.76 15.04
C LEU A 699 11.37 -38.92 16.31
N GLU A 700 12.57 -38.31 16.51
CA GLU A 700 12.80 -37.43 17.65
C GLU A 700 11.84 -36.24 17.67
N SER A 701 11.63 -35.63 16.51
CA SER A 701 10.69 -34.50 16.37
C SER A 701 9.24 -34.93 16.65
N LEU A 702 8.85 -36.12 16.20
CA LEU A 702 7.54 -36.69 16.48
C LEU A 702 7.35 -37.01 17.98
N ARG A 703 8.39 -37.46 18.66
CA ARG A 703 8.37 -37.67 20.13
C ARG A 703 8.13 -36.34 20.85
N LYS A 704 8.86 -35.28 20.46
CA LYS A 704 8.64 -33.94 21.02
C LYS A 704 7.23 -33.43 20.75
N ALA A 705 6.73 -33.63 19.52
CA ALA A 705 5.34 -33.29 19.18
C ALA A 705 4.35 -33.98 20.12
N TRP A 706 4.54 -35.28 20.37
CA TRP A 706 3.74 -36.07 21.32
C TRP A 706 3.89 -35.56 22.77
N GLU A 707 5.08 -35.29 23.22
CA GLU A 707 5.36 -34.79 24.57
C GLU A 707 4.68 -33.43 24.81
N PHE A 708 4.67 -32.56 23.82
CA PHE A 708 4.00 -31.25 23.88
C PHE A 708 2.50 -31.29 23.59
N GLY A 709 1.93 -32.47 23.28
CA GLY A 709 0.47 -32.65 23.22
C GLY A 709 -0.15 -32.86 21.84
N TYR A 710 0.62 -33.09 20.76
CA TYR A 710 0.05 -33.43 19.47
C TYR A 710 -0.53 -34.83 19.46
N ARG A 711 -1.85 -34.99 19.36
CA ARG A 711 -2.58 -36.24 19.56
C ARG A 711 -3.48 -36.67 18.39
N ASP A 712 -3.39 -36.02 17.22
CA ASP A 712 -4.23 -36.34 16.08
C ASP A 712 -3.79 -37.60 15.34
N SER A 713 -4.08 -38.77 15.94
CA SER A 713 -3.69 -40.06 15.36
C SER A 713 -4.31 -40.31 13.99
N VAL A 714 -5.52 -39.83 13.75
CA VAL A 714 -6.21 -39.99 12.45
C VAL A 714 -5.50 -39.24 11.34
N TRP A 715 -5.10 -38.02 11.62
CA TRP A 715 -4.36 -37.21 10.68
C TRP A 715 -2.94 -37.79 10.44
N VAL A 716 -2.18 -38.01 11.53
CA VAL A 716 -0.79 -38.48 11.48
C VAL A 716 -0.63 -39.77 10.69
N ARG A 717 -1.55 -40.71 10.84
CA ARG A 717 -1.50 -41.97 10.12
C ARG A 717 -1.86 -41.90 8.64
N ARG A 718 -2.57 -40.85 8.25
CA ARG A 718 -2.96 -40.61 6.85
C ARG A 718 -2.02 -39.63 6.14
N ASP A 719 -1.15 -38.98 6.90
CA ASP A 719 -0.25 -37.96 6.33
C ASP A 719 0.80 -38.60 5.43
N PRO A 720 0.78 -38.32 4.11
CA PRO A 720 1.73 -38.89 3.17
C PRO A 720 3.19 -38.48 3.45
N ASP A 721 3.41 -37.37 4.15
CA ASP A 721 4.75 -36.90 4.50
C ASP A 721 5.43 -37.80 5.54
N LEU A 722 4.67 -38.63 6.28
CA LEU A 722 5.17 -39.50 7.33
C LEU A 722 5.29 -40.97 6.95
N VAL A 723 5.06 -41.31 5.67
CA VAL A 723 5.13 -42.71 5.19
C VAL A 723 6.45 -43.37 5.53
N LEU A 724 7.58 -42.63 5.54
CA LEU A 724 8.89 -43.10 5.93
C LEU A 724 8.95 -43.71 7.36
N LEU A 725 8.01 -43.33 8.23
CA LEU A 725 7.98 -43.73 9.65
C LEU A 725 6.92 -44.80 9.94
N HIS A 726 5.99 -45.10 9.01
CA HIS A 726 4.86 -45.97 9.28
C HIS A 726 5.26 -47.36 9.83
N ASP A 727 6.36 -47.92 9.38
CA ASP A 727 6.86 -49.25 9.82
C ASP A 727 7.70 -49.20 11.10
N GLU A 728 7.97 -48.02 11.67
CA GLU A 728 8.77 -47.88 12.86
C GLU A 728 7.99 -48.24 14.12
N PRO A 729 8.52 -49.12 15.00
CA PRO A 729 7.85 -49.51 16.25
C PRO A 729 7.52 -48.32 17.15
N GLU A 730 8.36 -47.28 17.15
CA GLU A 730 8.15 -46.09 17.94
C GLU A 730 6.98 -45.25 17.40
N PHE A 731 6.86 -45.10 16.09
CA PHE A 731 5.73 -44.48 15.46
C PHE A 731 4.42 -45.19 15.81
N GLN A 732 4.41 -46.52 15.70
CA GLN A 732 3.25 -47.36 16.03
C GLN A 732 2.85 -47.22 17.52
N LYS A 733 3.81 -47.06 18.41
CA LYS A 733 3.58 -46.83 19.83
C LYS A 733 2.98 -45.45 20.13
N LEU A 734 3.49 -44.41 19.49
CA LEU A 734 3.02 -43.05 19.67
C LEU A 734 1.60 -42.84 19.08
N TYR A 735 1.39 -43.39 17.90
CA TYR A 735 0.12 -43.22 17.15
C TYR A 735 -0.46 -44.60 16.76
N PRO A 736 -1.10 -45.36 17.66
CA PRO A 736 -1.65 -46.68 17.39
C PRO A 736 -2.84 -46.64 16.42
N ASP A 737 -3.07 -47.74 15.67
CA ASP A 737 -4.15 -47.84 14.68
C ASP A 737 -5.56 -47.74 15.29
N LYS A 738 -5.71 -48.16 16.51
CA LYS A 738 -6.93 -47.97 17.29
C LYS A 738 -6.56 -47.15 18.50
N PRO A 739 -7.23 -46.02 18.80
CA PRO A 739 -7.04 -45.36 20.06
C PRO A 739 -7.37 -46.37 21.15
N ALA A 740 -6.49 -46.52 22.14
CA ALA A 740 -6.77 -47.31 23.35
C ALA A 740 -8.11 -46.80 23.92
N ALA A 741 -9.05 -47.71 24.08
CA ALA A 741 -10.30 -47.39 24.75
C ALA A 741 -9.96 -46.92 26.18
N ASN A 742 -10.16 -45.65 26.44
CA ASN A 742 -10.22 -45.09 27.80
C ASN A 742 -11.65 -45.03 28.26
#